data_b53bb61008ba5a5e0125bcf04b8d5ba9
#
_entry.id   b53bb61008ba5a5e0125bcf04b8d5ba9
#
_cell.length_a   1.000
_cell.length_b   1.000
_cell.length_c   1.000
_cell.angle_alpha   90.00
_cell.angle_beta   90.00
_cell.angle_gamma   90.00
#
_symmetry.space_group_name_H-M   'P 1'
#
loop_
_entity.id
_entity.type
_entity.pdbx_description
1 polymer ?
#
loop_
_entity_poly.entity_id
_entity_poly.type
_entity_poly.pdbx_seq_one_letter_code
_entity_poly.pdbx_strand_id
1 'polypeptide(L)'
;MLQFTKEKDYLHPLIIWLVLLLWYMIFAETFFSTPRIKLENFIADQSFWFFNQTPKEAEQITIIAIDERSRRYLNQKWPWKRSMTAKLIRNIASYSPEVIGLDIVFSGKSDEEEDQALISALRSHPKVVLGYVLLRNSEEKPIQDFIEASASIGFVNKPKREGIVDRTQVFHVSDHEELALSLETEILLSYLNADRGRVRASSQGLFLDDELLVPSQGGITPLNYLVHPFRFTTIPASLVLEKKVSLSDFKKKIVLVGVTDPLGHDEYPTPMGLWPGVTIIGNSLVMMLGKRFLYTASRSQNLLFVFVLGYTILLLNRRPKFLFNTTVTTFLLMLTYFSFLYLRARDIHFSYLVILFSGTMAYLVPNLYRYLNLLYLSNRLKNLAITDPFTGFYSTRFFLLQLDHRLKSKEDFVFVGLRIANYRQLTLRLNFEQIKRLTGLFGEYLQSRIGDRFRNAVFSRISNDTFGIMIAESRKEEIETFLRGFIEKTKGLDWDLGAEKTEIALRGCLINRPETKSATSDDVIYHMESMFKRTKGDQILSENLVEAGHEEKKVRDKDILEFIAYDWEERNKDLEKGLKEILEANKRLDELNWGTLNALARAIDANSKWTAGHSERVTQLALKIARVLGLSQEELDNLQRAALLHDIGKIGTPADLIDKSETLTQEEYQFIREHPVIGARILEPIEAYAEVIPIVRQHHEWFNGGGYPDGLAGEAITLGARILAVADVYDALSSERPYRPGMAREQALDVIREKAGSHFDPLIVEAFVEVMKKERVA
;
A
#
# COMPACT_ATOMS: atom_id res chain seq x y z
N MET A 1 14.80 -9.63 34.65
CA MET A 1 13.67 -8.85 34.05
C MET A 1 13.42 -9.11 32.55
N LEU A 2 14.38 -9.65 31.79
CA LEU A 2 14.27 -9.92 30.32
C LEU A 2 13.55 -11.23 29.95
N GLN A 3 13.24 -12.11 30.89
CA GLN A 3 12.51 -13.37 30.62
C GLN A 3 10.98 -13.21 30.63
N PHE A 4 10.43 -12.15 31.23
CA PHE A 4 8.97 -11.91 31.33
C PHE A 4 8.38 -11.14 30.12
N THR A 5 9.22 -10.60 29.24
CA THR A 5 8.76 -9.80 28.09
C THR A 5 8.35 -10.65 26.88
N LYS A 6 8.87 -11.89 26.73
CA LYS A 6 8.65 -12.71 25.55
C LYS A 6 7.19 -13.18 25.33
N GLU A 7 6.42 -13.38 26.38
CA GLU A 7 5.01 -13.80 26.23
C GLU A 7 4.04 -12.61 26.02
N LYS A 8 4.32 -11.45 26.65
CA LYS A 8 3.49 -10.25 26.48
C LYS A 8 3.59 -9.63 25.08
N ASP A 9 4.73 -9.77 24.40
CA ASP A 9 4.97 -9.20 23.07
C ASP A 9 4.05 -9.78 21.96
N TYR A 10 3.42 -10.94 22.21
CA TYR A 10 2.52 -11.57 21.22
C TYR A 10 1.04 -11.42 21.57
N LEU A 11 0.71 -11.15 22.82
CA LEU A 11 -0.67 -11.01 23.24
C LEU A 11 -1.29 -9.73 22.64
N HIS A 12 -0.54 -8.63 22.63
CA HIS A 12 -1.02 -7.37 22.09
C HIS A 12 -1.30 -7.42 20.56
N PRO A 13 -0.37 -7.89 19.70
CA PRO A 13 -0.66 -8.04 18.28
C PRO A 13 -1.82 -8.98 17.98
N LEU A 14 -1.98 -10.06 18.72
CA LEU A 14 -3.12 -10.97 18.59
C LEU A 14 -4.44 -10.27 18.92
N ILE A 15 -4.49 -9.53 20.03
CA ILE A 15 -5.68 -8.78 20.44
C ILE A 15 -6.02 -7.72 19.39
N ILE A 16 -5.04 -6.95 18.93
CA ILE A 16 -5.25 -5.92 17.91
C ILE A 16 -5.77 -6.56 16.62
N TRP A 17 -5.18 -7.66 16.16
CA TRP A 17 -5.65 -8.38 14.99
C TRP A 17 -7.09 -8.86 15.14
N LEU A 18 -7.46 -9.44 16.29
CA LEU A 18 -8.83 -9.89 16.57
C LEU A 18 -9.83 -8.71 16.60
N VAL A 19 -9.44 -7.57 17.18
CA VAL A 19 -10.27 -6.36 17.21
C VAL A 19 -10.48 -5.81 15.80
N LEU A 20 -9.42 -5.72 14.99
CA LEU A 20 -9.51 -5.28 13.59
C LEU A 20 -10.36 -6.24 12.74
N LEU A 21 -10.23 -7.54 12.98
CA LEU A 21 -11.05 -8.54 12.32
C LEU A 21 -12.54 -8.41 12.70
N LEU A 22 -12.83 -8.21 13.99
CA LEU A 22 -14.17 -7.99 14.47
C LEU A 22 -14.77 -6.70 13.89
N TRP A 23 -14.00 -5.62 13.90
CA TRP A 23 -14.39 -4.34 13.30
C TRP A 23 -14.67 -4.49 11.80
N TYR A 24 -13.77 -5.16 11.06
CA TYR A 24 -14.00 -5.45 9.64
C TYR A 24 -15.27 -6.27 9.42
N MET A 25 -15.52 -7.30 10.23
CA MET A 25 -16.74 -8.13 10.12
C MET A 25 -18.03 -7.35 10.34
N ILE A 26 -18.03 -6.39 11.28
CA ILE A 26 -19.19 -5.55 11.57
C ILE A 26 -19.44 -4.54 10.44
N PHE A 27 -18.39 -3.92 9.94
CA PHE A 27 -18.49 -2.79 9.00
C PHE A 27 -18.26 -3.17 7.53
N ALA A 28 -17.82 -4.42 7.24
CA ALA A 28 -17.48 -4.84 5.88
C ALA A 28 -18.65 -4.74 4.89
N GLU A 29 -19.86 -5.06 5.34
CA GLU A 29 -21.05 -4.98 4.49
C GLU A 29 -21.45 -3.53 4.21
N THR A 30 -21.18 -2.61 5.13
CA THR A 30 -21.60 -1.21 5.02
C THR A 30 -20.57 -0.34 4.27
N PHE A 31 -19.29 -0.44 4.67
CA PHE A 31 -18.23 0.44 4.13
C PHE A 31 -17.40 -0.17 2.99
N PHE A 32 -17.38 -1.51 2.90
CA PHE A 32 -16.55 -2.22 1.91
C PHE A 32 -17.37 -3.02 0.89
N SER A 33 -18.67 -2.75 0.76
CA SER A 33 -19.53 -3.45 -0.21
C SER A 33 -19.01 -3.31 -1.64
N THR A 34 -18.76 -2.08 -2.09
CA THR A 34 -18.31 -1.80 -3.45
C THR A 34 -16.88 -2.34 -3.74
N PRO A 35 -15.85 -2.11 -2.88
CA PRO A 35 -14.55 -2.74 -3.05
C PRO A 35 -14.61 -4.27 -3.04
N ARG A 36 -15.46 -4.85 -2.18
CA ARG A 36 -15.65 -6.31 -2.12
C ARG A 36 -16.18 -6.85 -3.43
N ILE A 37 -17.25 -6.26 -3.97
CA ILE A 37 -17.85 -6.69 -5.22
C ILE A 37 -16.87 -6.55 -6.39
N LYS A 38 -16.12 -5.44 -6.45
CA LYS A 38 -15.09 -5.26 -7.48
C LYS A 38 -14.01 -6.34 -7.41
N LEU A 39 -13.53 -6.69 -6.21
CA LEU A 39 -12.53 -7.74 -6.05
C LEU A 39 -13.10 -9.13 -6.36
N GLU A 40 -14.32 -9.43 -5.92
CA GLU A 40 -15.01 -10.69 -6.23
C GLU A 40 -15.19 -10.85 -7.74
N ASN A 41 -15.55 -9.79 -8.44
CA ASN A 41 -15.69 -9.75 -9.89
C ASN A 41 -14.32 -9.94 -10.59
N PHE A 42 -13.28 -9.25 -10.12
CA PHE A 42 -11.93 -9.43 -10.64
C PHE A 42 -11.44 -10.88 -10.48
N ILE A 43 -11.69 -11.51 -9.34
CA ILE A 43 -11.33 -12.92 -9.10
C ILE A 43 -12.16 -13.87 -9.99
N ALA A 44 -13.44 -13.55 -10.23
CA ALA A 44 -14.28 -14.32 -11.14
C ALA A 44 -13.73 -14.25 -12.59
N ASP A 45 -13.34 -13.07 -13.03
CA ASP A 45 -12.72 -12.85 -14.34
C ASP A 45 -11.39 -13.61 -14.46
N GLN A 46 -10.47 -13.44 -13.49
CA GLN A 46 -9.19 -14.18 -13.47
C GLN A 46 -9.38 -15.70 -13.45
N SER A 47 -10.32 -16.20 -12.63
CA SER A 47 -10.64 -17.63 -12.58
C SER A 47 -11.11 -18.15 -13.94
N PHE A 48 -11.93 -17.36 -14.63
CA PHE A 48 -12.41 -17.67 -15.95
C PHE A 48 -11.24 -17.80 -16.96
N TRP A 49 -10.31 -16.84 -16.96
CA TRP A 49 -9.19 -16.86 -17.91
C TRP A 49 -8.18 -17.98 -17.64
N PHE A 50 -7.89 -18.29 -16.37
CA PHE A 50 -6.86 -19.28 -16.01
C PHE A 50 -7.34 -20.73 -16.08
N PHE A 51 -8.60 -21.01 -15.72
CA PHE A 51 -9.06 -22.39 -15.47
C PHE A 51 -10.29 -22.80 -16.25
N ASN A 52 -10.95 -21.90 -16.97
CA ASN A 52 -12.22 -22.24 -17.57
C ASN A 52 -12.06 -22.95 -18.92
N GLN A 53 -12.57 -24.17 -18.97
CA GLN A 53 -12.86 -24.89 -20.22
C GLN A 53 -14.31 -24.64 -20.59
N THR A 54 -14.58 -24.30 -21.86
CA THR A 54 -15.96 -24.09 -22.34
C THR A 54 -16.77 -25.36 -22.10
N PRO A 55 -17.88 -25.30 -21.36
CA PRO A 55 -18.72 -26.48 -21.11
C PRO A 55 -19.30 -27.02 -22.40
N LYS A 56 -19.51 -28.34 -22.47
CA LYS A 56 -20.12 -29.00 -23.63
C LYS A 56 -21.57 -28.51 -23.89
N GLU A 57 -22.26 -28.09 -22.87
CA GLU A 57 -23.60 -27.53 -22.92
C GLU A 57 -23.67 -26.24 -23.76
N ALA A 58 -22.57 -25.50 -23.86
CA ALA A 58 -22.47 -24.31 -24.72
C ALA A 58 -22.61 -24.65 -26.21
N GLU A 59 -22.21 -25.84 -26.62
CA GLU A 59 -22.36 -26.29 -28.01
C GLU A 59 -23.81 -26.55 -28.39
N GLN A 60 -24.71 -26.70 -27.39
CA GLN A 60 -26.15 -26.90 -27.60
C GLN A 60 -26.88 -25.57 -27.82
N ILE A 61 -26.20 -24.44 -27.68
CA ILE A 61 -26.80 -23.10 -27.79
C ILE A 61 -26.20 -22.38 -29.02
N THR A 62 -27.08 -21.86 -29.86
CA THR A 62 -26.71 -20.98 -30.96
C THR A 62 -27.40 -19.63 -30.77
N ILE A 63 -26.64 -18.54 -30.84
CA ILE A 63 -27.16 -17.19 -30.72
C ILE A 63 -27.30 -16.56 -32.12
N ILE A 64 -28.50 -16.08 -32.43
CA ILE A 64 -28.75 -15.29 -33.61
C ILE A 64 -28.68 -13.83 -33.20
N ALA A 65 -27.60 -13.19 -33.62
CA ALA A 65 -27.28 -11.82 -33.28
C ALA A 65 -27.96 -10.81 -34.20
N ILE A 66 -28.80 -9.95 -33.62
CA ILE A 66 -29.25 -8.73 -34.28
C ILE A 66 -28.18 -7.68 -34.08
N ASP A 67 -27.17 -7.73 -34.95
CA ASP A 67 -25.91 -6.99 -34.86
C ASP A 67 -25.82 -5.83 -35.85
N GLU A 68 -24.71 -5.11 -35.83
CA GLU A 68 -24.43 -4.03 -36.77
C GLU A 68 -24.44 -4.51 -38.23
N ARG A 69 -23.96 -5.72 -38.54
CA ARG A 69 -23.95 -6.31 -39.86
C ARG A 69 -25.39 -6.51 -40.35
N SER A 70 -26.25 -7.00 -39.48
CA SER A 70 -27.68 -7.19 -39.79
C SER A 70 -28.40 -5.85 -40.01
N ARG A 71 -28.08 -4.83 -39.24
CA ARG A 71 -28.59 -3.46 -39.39
C ARG A 71 -28.16 -2.84 -40.71
N ARG A 72 -26.89 -2.99 -41.10
CA ARG A 72 -26.39 -2.49 -42.42
C ARG A 72 -27.03 -3.22 -43.58
N TYR A 73 -27.18 -4.54 -43.48
CA TYR A 73 -27.79 -5.37 -44.53
C TYR A 73 -29.24 -4.96 -44.83
N LEU A 74 -30.04 -4.73 -43.76
CA LEU A 74 -31.44 -4.33 -43.88
C LEU A 74 -31.62 -2.84 -44.12
N ASN A 75 -30.58 -2.04 -43.96
CA ASN A 75 -30.63 -0.58 -43.91
C ASN A 75 -31.72 -0.04 -43.00
N GLN A 76 -31.95 -0.73 -41.88
CA GLN A 76 -33.00 -0.44 -40.92
C GLN A 76 -32.45 -0.53 -39.50
N LYS A 77 -32.75 0.49 -38.68
CA LYS A 77 -32.44 0.47 -37.24
C LYS A 77 -33.37 -0.47 -36.48
N TRP A 78 -32.89 -1.01 -35.36
CA TRP A 78 -33.73 -1.72 -34.42
C TRP A 78 -34.67 -0.73 -33.69
N PRO A 79 -35.98 -1.08 -33.42
CA PRO A 79 -36.63 -2.35 -33.70
C PRO A 79 -37.09 -2.52 -35.15
N TRP A 80 -36.99 -3.76 -35.64
CA TRP A 80 -37.43 -4.12 -36.98
C TRP A 80 -38.95 -4.27 -37.08
N LYS A 81 -39.48 -4.22 -38.31
CA LYS A 81 -40.88 -4.59 -38.60
C LYS A 81 -41.12 -6.03 -38.17
N ARG A 82 -42.33 -6.35 -37.67
CA ARG A 82 -42.73 -7.69 -37.24
C ARG A 82 -42.66 -8.74 -38.34
N SER A 83 -42.97 -8.35 -39.59
CA SER A 83 -42.83 -9.19 -40.76
C SER A 83 -41.37 -9.64 -41.01
N MET A 84 -40.40 -8.80 -40.69
CA MET A 84 -38.98 -9.16 -40.80
C MET A 84 -38.56 -10.16 -39.74
N THR A 85 -38.99 -9.96 -38.49
CA THR A 85 -38.78 -10.92 -37.41
C THR A 85 -39.51 -12.24 -37.71
N ALA A 86 -40.69 -12.18 -38.25
CA ALA A 86 -41.45 -13.35 -38.72
C ALA A 86 -40.68 -14.16 -39.78
N LYS A 87 -40.07 -13.47 -40.75
CA LYS A 87 -39.20 -14.10 -41.76
C LYS A 87 -37.99 -14.78 -41.11
N LEU A 88 -37.37 -14.11 -40.13
CA LEU A 88 -36.23 -14.68 -39.37
C LEU A 88 -36.62 -15.95 -38.65
N ILE A 89 -37.76 -15.94 -37.91
CA ILE A 89 -38.27 -17.10 -37.15
C ILE A 89 -38.60 -18.27 -38.09
N ARG A 90 -39.29 -18.02 -39.25
CA ARG A 90 -39.58 -19.08 -40.22
C ARG A 90 -38.31 -19.70 -40.83
N ASN A 91 -37.32 -18.88 -41.10
CA ASN A 91 -36.06 -19.38 -41.60
C ASN A 91 -35.35 -20.25 -40.52
N ILE A 92 -35.29 -19.81 -39.26
CA ILE A 92 -34.75 -20.62 -38.14
C ILE A 92 -35.52 -21.93 -38.01
N ALA A 93 -36.86 -21.88 -38.00
CA ALA A 93 -37.73 -23.07 -37.84
C ALA A 93 -37.50 -24.11 -38.95
N SER A 94 -37.14 -23.69 -40.21
CA SER A 94 -36.88 -24.58 -41.31
C SER A 94 -35.63 -25.48 -41.10
N TYR A 95 -34.75 -25.10 -40.12
CA TYR A 95 -33.55 -25.89 -39.75
C TYR A 95 -33.82 -26.84 -38.57
N SER A 96 -35.04 -26.94 -38.08
CA SER A 96 -35.48 -27.85 -37.01
C SER A 96 -34.66 -27.74 -35.72
N PRO A 97 -34.59 -26.56 -35.11
CA PRO A 97 -34.04 -26.39 -33.77
C PRO A 97 -34.84 -27.15 -32.74
N GLU A 98 -34.34 -27.40 -31.52
CA GLU A 98 -35.11 -27.99 -30.45
C GLU A 98 -36.05 -26.97 -29.78
N VAL A 99 -35.53 -25.73 -29.55
CA VAL A 99 -36.27 -24.60 -28.98
C VAL A 99 -35.80 -23.31 -29.62
N ILE A 100 -36.73 -22.36 -29.82
CA ILE A 100 -36.41 -20.98 -30.25
C ILE A 100 -36.80 -20.05 -29.09
N GLY A 101 -35.80 -19.38 -28.47
CA GLY A 101 -36.02 -18.35 -27.47
C GLY A 101 -35.81 -16.96 -28.06
N LEU A 102 -36.79 -16.09 -27.87
CA LEU A 102 -36.74 -14.72 -28.36
C LEU A 102 -36.55 -13.75 -27.19
N ASP A 103 -35.36 -13.18 -27.07
CA ASP A 103 -35.02 -12.05 -26.16
C ASP A 103 -35.47 -10.73 -26.82
N ILE A 104 -36.78 -10.70 -27.17
CA ILE A 104 -37.44 -9.58 -27.83
C ILE A 104 -38.81 -9.41 -27.23
N VAL A 105 -39.11 -8.18 -26.84
CA VAL A 105 -40.44 -7.85 -26.24
C VAL A 105 -41.36 -7.29 -27.33
N PHE A 106 -42.52 -7.96 -27.55
CA PHE A 106 -43.53 -7.54 -28.51
C PHE A 106 -44.73 -6.95 -27.76
N SER A 107 -44.60 -5.72 -27.29
CA SER A 107 -45.71 -5.04 -26.62
C SER A 107 -46.63 -4.31 -27.60
N GLY A 108 -47.91 -4.27 -27.25
CA GLY A 108 -48.96 -3.57 -28.02
C GLY A 108 -49.30 -4.19 -29.40
N LYS A 109 -50.26 -3.63 -30.07
CA LYS A 109 -50.66 -3.99 -31.45
C LYS A 109 -49.86 -3.14 -32.48
N SER A 110 -49.58 -3.74 -33.63
CA SER A 110 -49.00 -3.07 -34.81
C SER A 110 -50.04 -3.09 -35.94
N ASP A 111 -49.59 -2.94 -37.18
CA ASP A 111 -50.43 -3.14 -38.33
C ASP A 111 -50.92 -4.60 -38.39
N GLU A 112 -52.17 -4.84 -38.78
CA GLU A 112 -52.80 -6.17 -38.80
C GLU A 112 -51.97 -7.17 -39.63
N GLU A 113 -51.43 -6.75 -40.79
CA GLU A 113 -50.60 -7.61 -41.65
C GLU A 113 -49.28 -8.00 -40.95
N GLU A 114 -48.68 -7.08 -40.24
CA GLU A 114 -47.42 -7.30 -39.48
C GLU A 114 -47.67 -8.29 -38.31
N ASP A 115 -48.78 -8.13 -37.61
CA ASP A 115 -49.17 -9.01 -36.50
C ASP A 115 -49.51 -10.42 -36.98
N GLN A 116 -50.29 -10.55 -38.05
CA GLN A 116 -50.63 -11.84 -38.67
C GLN A 116 -49.37 -12.56 -39.22
N ALA A 117 -48.44 -11.82 -39.80
CA ALA A 117 -47.19 -12.38 -40.28
C ALA A 117 -46.36 -13.00 -39.10
N LEU A 118 -46.36 -12.34 -37.94
CA LEU A 118 -45.64 -12.82 -36.74
C LEU A 118 -46.37 -14.02 -36.13
N ILE A 119 -47.72 -14.00 -36.00
CA ILE A 119 -48.54 -15.12 -35.53
C ILE A 119 -48.28 -16.39 -36.33
N SER A 120 -48.31 -16.26 -37.66
CA SER A 120 -48.00 -17.36 -38.59
C SER A 120 -46.58 -17.91 -38.39
N ALA A 121 -45.63 -17.03 -38.14
CA ALA A 121 -44.25 -17.45 -37.90
C ALA A 121 -44.07 -18.15 -36.54
N LEU A 122 -44.71 -17.68 -35.49
CA LEU A 122 -44.68 -18.31 -34.16
C LEU A 122 -45.25 -19.74 -34.21
N ARG A 123 -46.31 -19.96 -34.97
CA ARG A 123 -46.94 -21.29 -35.22
C ARG A 123 -46.08 -22.20 -36.12
N SER A 124 -45.05 -21.67 -36.80
CA SER A 124 -44.19 -22.48 -37.70
C SER A 124 -43.27 -23.46 -36.95
N HIS A 125 -43.11 -23.29 -35.63
CA HIS A 125 -42.33 -24.18 -34.78
C HIS A 125 -43.04 -24.38 -33.41
N PRO A 126 -43.16 -25.63 -32.90
CA PRO A 126 -43.95 -25.93 -31.74
C PRO A 126 -43.38 -25.39 -30.42
N LYS A 127 -42.12 -25.03 -30.39
CA LYS A 127 -41.42 -24.61 -29.19
C LYS A 127 -40.76 -23.23 -29.38
N VAL A 128 -41.58 -22.18 -29.57
CA VAL A 128 -41.12 -20.79 -29.60
C VAL A 128 -41.50 -20.17 -28.24
N VAL A 129 -40.52 -19.63 -27.54
CA VAL A 129 -40.67 -18.97 -26.25
C VAL A 129 -40.45 -17.47 -26.39
N LEU A 130 -41.40 -16.66 -25.96
CA LEU A 130 -41.35 -15.19 -26.06
C LEU A 130 -40.88 -14.52 -24.77
N GLY A 131 -40.08 -13.45 -24.89
CA GLY A 131 -39.68 -12.58 -23.79
C GLY A 131 -40.77 -11.54 -23.44
N TYR A 132 -40.87 -11.21 -22.15
CA TYR A 132 -41.62 -10.07 -21.65
C TYR A 132 -40.94 -9.41 -20.46
N VAL A 133 -41.40 -8.21 -20.04
CA VAL A 133 -40.75 -7.46 -18.95
C VAL A 133 -41.72 -7.39 -17.74
N LEU A 134 -41.20 -7.74 -16.57
CA LEU A 134 -41.83 -7.49 -15.28
C LEU A 134 -41.49 -6.08 -14.81
N LEU A 135 -42.48 -5.24 -14.59
CA LEU A 135 -42.40 -3.94 -13.95
C LEU A 135 -42.86 -4.04 -12.48
N ARG A 136 -42.54 -3.04 -11.63
CA ARG A 136 -42.86 -3.09 -10.20
C ARG A 136 -44.35 -3.33 -9.90
N ASN A 137 -45.27 -2.75 -10.70
CA ASN A 137 -46.71 -2.82 -10.48
C ASN A 137 -47.50 -3.25 -11.74
N SER A 138 -46.79 -3.71 -12.80
CA SER A 138 -47.42 -4.11 -14.06
C SER A 138 -46.49 -5.07 -14.81
N GLU A 139 -47.03 -5.68 -15.85
CA GLU A 139 -46.28 -6.55 -16.74
C GLU A 139 -46.43 -6.03 -18.18
N GLU A 140 -45.31 -5.92 -18.89
CA GLU A 140 -45.35 -5.60 -20.31
C GLU A 140 -45.30 -6.90 -21.10
N LYS A 141 -46.47 -7.56 -21.22
CA LYS A 141 -46.66 -8.83 -21.92
C LYS A 141 -46.92 -8.63 -23.42
N PRO A 142 -46.61 -9.64 -24.25
CA PRO A 142 -47.11 -9.70 -25.63
C PRO A 142 -48.62 -9.68 -25.68
N ILE A 143 -49.18 -9.28 -26.82
CA ILE A 143 -50.62 -9.37 -27.02
C ILE A 143 -51.09 -10.83 -26.97
N GLN A 144 -52.35 -11.05 -26.60
CA GLN A 144 -52.90 -12.38 -26.33
C GLN A 144 -52.71 -13.34 -27.55
N ASP A 145 -52.91 -12.85 -28.75
CA ASP A 145 -52.76 -13.64 -29.98
C ASP A 145 -51.31 -14.19 -30.18
N PHE A 146 -50.31 -13.46 -29.68
CA PHE A 146 -48.91 -13.93 -29.70
C PHE A 146 -48.63 -14.96 -28.61
N ILE A 147 -49.24 -14.78 -27.45
CA ILE A 147 -49.16 -15.75 -26.36
C ILE A 147 -49.75 -17.09 -26.81
N GLU A 148 -50.94 -17.06 -27.41
CA GLU A 148 -51.60 -18.27 -27.93
C GLU A 148 -50.89 -18.92 -29.13
N ALA A 149 -50.13 -18.15 -29.90
CA ALA A 149 -49.34 -18.64 -31.01
C ALA A 149 -47.98 -19.18 -30.61
N SER A 150 -47.48 -18.86 -29.42
CA SER A 150 -46.20 -19.32 -28.86
C SER A 150 -46.34 -20.55 -27.96
N ALA A 151 -45.26 -21.22 -27.64
CA ALA A 151 -45.25 -22.34 -26.69
C ALA A 151 -45.39 -21.85 -25.23
N SER A 152 -44.72 -20.80 -24.87
CA SER A 152 -44.77 -20.15 -23.58
C SER A 152 -44.17 -18.75 -23.60
N ILE A 153 -44.34 -18.01 -22.50
CA ILE A 153 -43.76 -16.69 -22.31
C ILE A 153 -42.94 -16.68 -21.03
N GLY A 154 -41.75 -16.01 -21.02
CA GLY A 154 -40.93 -15.86 -19.85
C GLY A 154 -40.41 -14.43 -19.71
N PHE A 155 -40.23 -13.96 -18.46
CA PHE A 155 -39.68 -12.61 -18.25
C PHE A 155 -38.18 -12.54 -18.48
N VAL A 156 -37.69 -11.37 -18.98
CA VAL A 156 -36.31 -11.15 -19.35
C VAL A 156 -35.51 -10.27 -18.35
N ASN A 157 -36.09 -9.98 -17.20
CA ASN A 157 -35.49 -9.08 -16.23
C ASN A 157 -34.15 -9.59 -15.73
N LYS A 158 -33.16 -8.68 -15.69
CA LYS A 158 -31.82 -8.96 -15.18
C LYS A 158 -31.61 -8.22 -13.85
N PRO A 159 -31.71 -8.89 -12.70
CA PRO A 159 -31.45 -8.27 -11.41
C PRO A 159 -30.00 -7.82 -11.32
N LYS A 160 -29.80 -6.59 -10.81
CA LYS A 160 -28.47 -5.98 -10.66
C LYS A 160 -28.12 -5.82 -9.18
N ARG A 161 -26.86 -6.06 -8.84
CA ARG A 161 -26.29 -5.71 -7.55
C ARG A 161 -25.23 -4.62 -7.78
N GLU A 162 -25.44 -3.44 -7.22
CA GLU A 162 -24.58 -2.26 -7.47
C GLU A 162 -24.34 -1.97 -8.96
N GLY A 163 -25.38 -2.11 -9.77
CA GLY A 163 -25.33 -1.86 -11.19
C GLY A 163 -24.81 -3.01 -12.08
N ILE A 164 -24.30 -4.09 -11.48
CA ILE A 164 -23.71 -5.25 -12.18
C ILE A 164 -24.69 -6.42 -12.16
N VAL A 165 -24.84 -7.12 -13.30
CA VAL A 165 -25.60 -8.36 -13.41
C VAL A 165 -24.71 -9.53 -12.98
N ASP A 166 -24.82 -9.95 -11.73
CA ASP A 166 -24.08 -11.08 -11.14
C ASP A 166 -25.04 -12.22 -10.69
N ARG A 167 -26.32 -12.09 -11.02
CA ARG A 167 -27.38 -13.04 -10.65
C ARG A 167 -28.45 -13.09 -11.72
N THR A 168 -29.21 -14.16 -11.75
CA THR A 168 -30.40 -14.29 -12.57
C THR A 168 -31.62 -14.53 -11.70
N GLN A 169 -32.78 -14.06 -12.13
CA GLN A 169 -34.07 -14.35 -11.50
C GLN A 169 -34.71 -15.49 -12.29
N VAL A 170 -34.91 -16.61 -11.62
CA VAL A 170 -35.42 -17.87 -12.20
C VAL A 170 -36.93 -17.85 -12.27
N PHE A 171 -37.56 -17.36 -11.18
CA PHE A 171 -39.01 -17.22 -11.06
C PHE A 171 -39.36 -15.98 -10.25
N HIS A 172 -40.62 -15.58 -10.38
CA HIS A 172 -41.26 -14.55 -9.57
C HIS A 172 -42.65 -15.06 -9.13
N VAL A 173 -42.96 -14.87 -7.87
CA VAL A 173 -44.30 -15.15 -7.36
C VAL A 173 -45.01 -13.81 -7.13
N SER A 174 -46.13 -13.59 -7.81
CA SER A 174 -46.90 -12.37 -7.66
C SER A 174 -47.65 -12.33 -6.33
N ASP A 175 -48.23 -11.17 -5.94
CA ASP A 175 -49.06 -11.01 -4.75
C ASP A 175 -50.34 -11.90 -4.81
N HIS A 176 -50.70 -12.39 -5.99
CA HIS A 176 -51.80 -13.31 -6.22
C HIS A 176 -51.37 -14.79 -6.27
N GLU A 177 -50.17 -15.11 -5.81
CA GLU A 177 -49.58 -16.47 -5.82
C GLU A 177 -49.38 -17.06 -7.23
N GLU A 178 -49.46 -16.25 -8.29
CA GLU A 178 -49.14 -16.72 -9.64
C GLU A 178 -47.62 -16.85 -9.86
N LEU A 179 -47.21 -18.03 -10.33
CA LEU A 179 -45.80 -18.33 -10.63
C LEU A 179 -45.44 -17.85 -12.05
N ALA A 180 -44.65 -16.82 -12.15
CA ALA A 180 -44.00 -16.38 -13.40
C ALA A 180 -42.59 -16.95 -13.49
N LEU A 181 -42.23 -17.47 -14.65
CA LEU A 181 -40.88 -18.02 -14.89
C LEU A 181 -40.08 -17.09 -15.83
N SER A 182 -38.78 -17.10 -15.66
CA SER A 182 -37.88 -16.34 -16.55
C SER A 182 -37.82 -16.98 -17.95
N LEU A 183 -37.40 -16.20 -18.96
CA LEU A 183 -37.25 -16.67 -20.32
C LEU A 183 -36.31 -17.89 -20.41
N GLU A 184 -35.15 -17.85 -19.72
CA GLU A 184 -34.24 -18.97 -19.68
C GLU A 184 -34.85 -20.22 -19.00
N THR A 185 -35.68 -20.03 -17.99
CA THR A 185 -36.34 -21.15 -17.33
C THR A 185 -37.40 -21.79 -18.23
N GLU A 186 -38.23 -21.00 -18.93
CA GLU A 186 -39.24 -21.50 -19.89
C GLU A 186 -38.57 -22.21 -21.08
N ILE A 187 -37.45 -21.69 -21.57
CA ILE A 187 -36.64 -22.33 -22.61
C ILE A 187 -36.11 -23.69 -22.12
N LEU A 188 -35.58 -23.75 -20.87
CA LEU A 188 -35.10 -24.99 -20.28
C LEU A 188 -36.21 -26.03 -20.18
N LEU A 189 -37.41 -25.67 -19.67
CA LEU A 189 -38.55 -26.57 -19.57
C LEU A 189 -39.01 -27.07 -20.95
N SER A 190 -39.07 -26.17 -21.95
CA SER A 190 -39.41 -26.53 -23.33
C SER A 190 -38.38 -27.48 -23.94
N TYR A 191 -37.08 -27.27 -23.64
CA TYR A 191 -36.00 -28.16 -24.07
C TYR A 191 -36.10 -29.55 -23.44
N LEU A 192 -36.41 -29.62 -22.14
CA LEU A 192 -36.60 -30.88 -21.39
C LEU A 192 -37.92 -31.58 -21.68
N ASN A 193 -38.82 -31.00 -22.47
CA ASN A 193 -40.19 -31.44 -22.68
C ASN A 193 -40.99 -31.58 -21.37
N ALA A 194 -40.72 -30.70 -20.40
CA ALA A 194 -41.33 -30.74 -19.09
C ALA A 194 -42.66 -29.99 -19.07
N ASP A 195 -43.68 -30.59 -18.43
CA ASP A 195 -44.96 -29.93 -18.22
C ASP A 195 -44.84 -28.88 -17.13
N ARG A 196 -45.27 -27.64 -17.43
CA ARG A 196 -45.30 -26.51 -16.49
C ARG A 196 -46.10 -26.80 -15.21
N GLY A 197 -47.14 -27.61 -15.31
CA GLY A 197 -47.94 -28.03 -14.14
C GLY A 197 -47.19 -28.83 -13.10
N ARG A 198 -46.05 -29.41 -13.47
CA ARG A 198 -45.15 -30.18 -12.58
C ARG A 198 -44.09 -29.33 -11.91
N VAL A 199 -44.05 -28.02 -12.20
CA VAL A 199 -43.06 -27.09 -11.68
C VAL A 199 -43.56 -26.46 -10.37
N ARG A 200 -42.74 -26.49 -9.32
CA ARG A 200 -43.03 -25.89 -8.01
C ARG A 200 -41.92 -24.96 -7.56
N ALA A 201 -42.30 -23.79 -7.08
CA ALA A 201 -41.36 -22.85 -6.47
C ALA A 201 -41.36 -23.05 -4.94
N SER A 202 -40.16 -22.99 -4.34
CA SER A 202 -39.98 -23.03 -2.89
C SER A 202 -38.89 -22.04 -2.44
N SER A 203 -38.70 -21.93 -1.12
CA SER A 203 -37.59 -21.13 -0.55
C SER A 203 -36.21 -21.65 -0.93
N GLN A 204 -36.09 -22.91 -1.34
CA GLN A 204 -34.78 -23.54 -1.76
C GLN A 204 -34.56 -23.41 -3.24
N GLY A 205 -35.57 -23.15 -4.05
CA GLY A 205 -35.45 -23.02 -5.48
C GLY A 205 -36.66 -23.46 -6.28
N LEU A 206 -36.43 -23.76 -7.53
CA LEU A 206 -37.39 -24.29 -8.47
C LEU A 206 -37.26 -25.80 -8.57
N PHE A 207 -38.35 -26.50 -8.43
CA PHE A 207 -38.41 -27.98 -8.51
C PHE A 207 -39.23 -28.38 -9.73
N LEU A 208 -38.81 -29.46 -10.37
CA LEU A 208 -39.57 -30.20 -11.36
C LEU A 208 -39.89 -31.56 -10.72
N ASP A 209 -41.16 -31.80 -10.46
CA ASP A 209 -41.63 -32.84 -9.53
C ASP A 209 -40.99 -32.69 -8.14
N ASP A 210 -40.18 -33.63 -7.70
CA ASP A 210 -39.47 -33.61 -6.42
C ASP A 210 -37.96 -33.34 -6.59
N GLU A 211 -37.48 -33.19 -7.85
CA GLU A 211 -36.06 -32.90 -8.12
C GLU A 211 -35.83 -31.39 -8.15
N LEU A 212 -34.79 -30.94 -7.45
CA LEU A 212 -34.33 -29.53 -7.49
C LEU A 212 -33.74 -29.23 -8.87
N LEU A 213 -34.49 -28.45 -9.67
CA LEU A 213 -34.07 -28.04 -11.01
C LEU A 213 -33.06 -26.86 -10.96
N VAL A 214 -33.42 -25.81 -10.20
CA VAL A 214 -32.55 -24.62 -10.03
C VAL A 214 -32.59 -24.16 -8.58
N PRO A 215 -31.47 -24.21 -7.85
CA PRO A 215 -31.39 -23.65 -6.50
C PRO A 215 -31.48 -22.13 -6.55
N SER A 216 -32.33 -21.55 -5.69
CA SER A 216 -32.49 -20.09 -5.61
C SER A 216 -32.98 -19.67 -4.23
N GLN A 217 -32.72 -18.40 -3.89
CA GLN A 217 -33.30 -17.77 -2.69
C GLN A 217 -34.28 -16.67 -3.15
N GLY A 218 -35.55 -16.86 -2.85
CA GLY A 218 -36.59 -15.93 -3.31
C GLY A 218 -36.65 -15.80 -4.86
N GLY A 219 -36.37 -16.88 -5.58
CA GLY A 219 -36.37 -16.90 -7.04
C GLY A 219 -35.07 -16.35 -7.69
N ILE A 220 -34.09 -15.91 -6.91
CA ILE A 220 -32.84 -15.36 -7.41
C ILE A 220 -31.69 -16.33 -7.12
N THR A 221 -30.85 -16.58 -8.14
CA THR A 221 -29.64 -17.41 -8.03
C THR A 221 -28.41 -16.65 -8.53
N PRO A 222 -27.23 -16.81 -7.90
CA PRO A 222 -25.98 -16.28 -8.42
C PRO A 222 -25.71 -16.81 -9.83
N LEU A 223 -25.36 -15.94 -10.76
CA LEU A 223 -25.04 -16.32 -12.11
C LEU A 223 -23.58 -16.77 -12.21
N ASN A 224 -23.37 -17.98 -12.64
CA ASN A 224 -22.05 -18.51 -12.93
C ASN A 224 -21.73 -18.29 -14.40
N TYR A 225 -20.85 -17.31 -14.68
CA TYR A 225 -20.41 -17.03 -16.04
C TYR A 225 -19.42 -18.10 -16.50
N LEU A 226 -19.90 -19.02 -17.33
CA LEU A 226 -19.14 -20.20 -17.78
C LEU A 226 -18.59 -20.06 -19.20
N VAL A 227 -19.19 -19.18 -20.02
CA VAL A 227 -18.88 -19.03 -21.44
C VAL A 227 -18.73 -17.57 -21.80
N HIS A 228 -17.57 -17.18 -22.33
CA HIS A 228 -17.39 -15.82 -22.85
C HIS A 228 -18.25 -15.61 -24.11
N PRO A 229 -18.83 -14.41 -24.37
CA PRO A 229 -19.66 -14.14 -25.54
C PRO A 229 -19.08 -14.64 -26.85
N PHE A 230 -17.78 -14.45 -27.08
CA PHE A 230 -17.08 -14.88 -28.29
C PHE A 230 -16.93 -16.42 -28.46
N ARG A 231 -17.25 -17.20 -27.44
CA ARG A 231 -17.18 -18.67 -27.48
C ARG A 231 -18.51 -19.31 -27.76
N PHE A 232 -19.62 -18.58 -27.75
CA PHE A 232 -20.89 -19.05 -28.27
C PHE A 232 -20.85 -19.12 -29.79
N THR A 233 -21.53 -20.13 -30.35
CA THR A 233 -21.86 -20.11 -31.79
C THR A 233 -22.80 -18.95 -32.04
N THR A 234 -22.26 -17.85 -32.58
CA THR A 234 -23.03 -16.63 -32.86
C THR A 234 -23.13 -16.39 -34.36
N ILE A 235 -24.33 -16.25 -34.85
CA ILE A 235 -24.63 -16.08 -36.28
C ILE A 235 -25.37 -14.76 -36.46
N PRO A 236 -24.89 -13.84 -37.33
CA PRO A 236 -25.63 -12.64 -37.71
C PRO A 236 -27.00 -12.96 -38.29
N ALA A 237 -28.03 -12.26 -37.82
CA ALA A 237 -29.40 -12.46 -38.33
C ALA A 237 -29.52 -12.24 -39.82
N SER A 238 -28.69 -11.38 -40.44
CA SER A 238 -28.60 -11.19 -41.88
C SER A 238 -28.29 -12.48 -42.63
N LEU A 239 -27.39 -13.32 -42.14
CA LEU A 239 -27.02 -14.59 -42.76
C LEU A 239 -28.17 -15.59 -42.74
N VAL A 240 -28.95 -15.60 -41.65
CA VAL A 240 -30.16 -16.42 -41.53
C VAL A 240 -31.24 -15.95 -42.51
N LEU A 241 -31.42 -14.64 -42.67
CA LEU A 241 -32.34 -14.04 -43.63
C LEU A 241 -31.96 -14.33 -45.07
N GLU A 242 -30.65 -14.42 -45.36
CA GLU A 242 -30.10 -14.80 -46.68
C GLU A 242 -30.08 -16.31 -46.91
N LYS A 243 -30.41 -17.13 -45.91
CA LYS A 243 -30.28 -18.59 -45.90
C LYS A 243 -28.85 -19.07 -46.15
N LYS A 244 -27.84 -18.33 -45.76
CA LYS A 244 -26.42 -18.62 -45.89
C LYS A 244 -25.82 -19.23 -44.58
N VAL A 245 -26.51 -20.21 -44.00
CA VAL A 245 -26.18 -20.84 -42.70
C VAL A 245 -26.19 -22.37 -42.86
N SER A 246 -25.48 -23.07 -41.94
CA SER A 246 -25.39 -24.51 -41.94
C SER A 246 -26.51 -25.16 -41.13
N LEU A 247 -27.03 -26.31 -41.56
CA LEU A 247 -28.00 -27.10 -40.78
C LEU A 247 -27.43 -27.53 -39.42
N SER A 248 -26.14 -27.78 -39.34
CA SER A 248 -25.45 -28.17 -38.09
C SER A 248 -25.50 -27.13 -36.99
N ASP A 249 -25.69 -25.88 -37.38
CA ASP A 249 -25.70 -24.75 -36.42
C ASP A 249 -27.03 -24.67 -35.67
N PHE A 250 -28.09 -25.34 -36.15
CA PHE A 250 -29.45 -25.24 -35.58
C PHE A 250 -30.02 -26.56 -35.12
N LYS A 251 -29.77 -27.68 -35.84
CA LYS A 251 -30.43 -28.95 -35.60
C LYS A 251 -30.25 -29.44 -34.17
N LYS A 252 -31.38 -29.69 -33.49
CA LYS A 252 -31.43 -30.14 -32.08
C LYS A 252 -30.76 -29.19 -31.09
N LYS A 253 -30.59 -27.92 -31.42
CA LYS A 253 -30.03 -26.90 -30.55
C LYS A 253 -31.09 -25.95 -30.02
N ILE A 254 -30.75 -25.29 -28.92
CA ILE A 254 -31.46 -24.11 -28.42
C ILE A 254 -30.99 -22.91 -29.23
N VAL A 255 -31.90 -22.23 -29.87
CA VAL A 255 -31.57 -21.05 -30.69
C VAL A 255 -32.12 -19.81 -29.96
N LEU A 256 -31.21 -18.94 -29.54
CA LEU A 256 -31.55 -17.67 -28.91
C LEU A 256 -31.47 -16.55 -29.93
N VAL A 257 -32.46 -15.70 -30.00
CA VAL A 257 -32.48 -14.50 -30.88
C VAL A 257 -32.49 -13.27 -29.99
N GLY A 258 -31.54 -12.37 -30.15
CA GLY A 258 -31.48 -11.14 -29.35
C GLY A 258 -30.58 -10.09 -30.00
N VAL A 259 -30.67 -8.88 -29.42
CA VAL A 259 -29.91 -7.71 -29.88
C VAL A 259 -28.50 -7.76 -29.33
N THR A 260 -27.53 -7.59 -30.21
CA THR A 260 -26.10 -7.50 -29.85
C THR A 260 -25.43 -6.24 -30.43
N ASP A 261 -26.20 -5.41 -31.16
CA ASP A 261 -25.74 -4.10 -31.64
C ASP A 261 -25.70 -3.12 -30.46
N PRO A 262 -24.55 -2.50 -30.14
CA PRO A 262 -24.45 -1.49 -29.04
C PRO A 262 -25.45 -0.34 -29.18
N LEU A 263 -25.86 0.00 -30.39
CA LEU A 263 -26.92 1.00 -30.66
C LEU A 263 -28.33 0.52 -30.25
N GLY A 264 -28.51 -0.77 -29.98
CA GLY A 264 -29.76 -1.34 -29.52
C GLY A 264 -30.03 -1.20 -28.02
N HIS A 265 -29.05 -0.69 -27.26
CA HIS A 265 -29.11 -0.45 -25.82
C HIS A 265 -29.46 -1.68 -24.95
N ASP A 266 -29.18 -2.89 -25.43
CA ASP A 266 -29.39 -4.14 -24.67
C ASP A 266 -28.06 -4.73 -24.14
N GLU A 267 -27.18 -3.86 -23.61
CA GLU A 267 -25.92 -4.24 -22.98
C GLU A 267 -25.98 -4.03 -21.47
N TYR A 268 -25.45 -5.00 -20.74
CA TYR A 268 -25.45 -5.01 -19.28
C TYR A 268 -24.05 -5.11 -18.72
N PRO A 269 -23.70 -4.31 -17.71
CA PRO A 269 -22.48 -4.51 -16.95
C PRO A 269 -22.49 -5.86 -16.26
N THR A 270 -21.46 -6.67 -16.53
CA THR A 270 -21.22 -7.96 -15.88
C THR A 270 -19.88 -7.94 -15.15
N PRO A 271 -19.56 -8.94 -14.31
CA PRO A 271 -18.21 -9.06 -13.73
C PRO A 271 -17.08 -9.07 -14.75
N MET A 272 -17.34 -9.43 -15.98
CA MET A 272 -16.36 -9.60 -17.08
C MET A 272 -16.49 -8.54 -18.18
N GLY A 273 -17.13 -7.40 -17.90
CA GLY A 273 -17.34 -6.33 -18.86
C GLY A 273 -18.79 -6.14 -19.30
N LEU A 274 -19.01 -5.38 -20.38
CA LEU A 274 -20.34 -5.15 -20.95
C LEU A 274 -20.73 -6.31 -21.86
N TRP A 275 -21.84 -6.96 -21.57
CA TRP A 275 -22.33 -8.09 -22.36
C TRP A 275 -23.77 -7.88 -22.84
N PRO A 276 -24.11 -8.35 -24.07
CA PRO A 276 -25.48 -8.35 -24.56
C PRO A 276 -26.40 -9.23 -23.69
N GLY A 277 -27.66 -8.83 -23.51
CA GLY A 277 -28.66 -9.55 -22.71
C GLY A 277 -28.83 -11.00 -23.13
N VAL A 278 -28.89 -11.27 -24.44
CA VAL A 278 -29.03 -12.63 -24.99
C VAL A 278 -27.84 -13.55 -24.62
N THR A 279 -26.62 -13.03 -24.47
CA THR A 279 -25.46 -13.82 -24.03
C THR A 279 -25.51 -14.14 -22.55
N ILE A 280 -26.13 -13.27 -21.74
CA ILE A 280 -26.38 -13.52 -20.32
C ILE A 280 -27.42 -14.64 -20.18
N ILE A 281 -28.49 -14.63 -20.97
CA ILE A 281 -29.48 -15.73 -21.05
C ILE A 281 -28.79 -17.02 -21.46
N GLY A 282 -27.89 -16.97 -22.46
CA GLY A 282 -27.10 -18.13 -22.86
C GLY A 282 -26.27 -18.73 -21.73
N ASN A 283 -25.60 -17.88 -20.92
CA ASN A 283 -24.85 -18.35 -19.74
C ASN A 283 -25.75 -18.93 -18.65
N SER A 284 -26.92 -18.31 -18.41
CA SER A 284 -27.91 -18.87 -17.48
C SER A 284 -28.35 -20.27 -17.91
N LEU A 285 -28.61 -20.48 -19.20
CA LEU A 285 -28.97 -21.79 -19.74
C LEU A 285 -27.84 -22.81 -19.63
N VAL A 286 -26.60 -22.43 -19.96
CA VAL A 286 -25.43 -23.33 -19.78
C VAL A 286 -25.26 -23.76 -18.32
N MET A 287 -25.41 -22.80 -17.39
CA MET A 287 -25.39 -23.07 -15.96
C MET A 287 -26.48 -24.06 -15.54
N MET A 288 -27.71 -23.86 -16.00
CA MET A 288 -28.85 -24.72 -15.69
C MET A 288 -28.75 -26.12 -16.31
N LEU A 289 -28.40 -26.22 -17.59
CA LEU A 289 -28.21 -27.48 -18.32
C LEU A 289 -27.10 -28.32 -17.71
N GLY A 290 -25.98 -27.69 -17.36
CA GLY A 290 -24.82 -28.36 -16.75
C GLY A 290 -24.95 -28.56 -15.24
N LYS A 291 -26.02 -28.10 -14.60
CA LYS A 291 -26.21 -28.05 -13.14
C LYS A 291 -25.01 -27.42 -12.42
N ARG A 292 -24.33 -26.45 -13.04
CA ARG A 292 -23.11 -25.78 -12.54
C ARG A 292 -23.46 -24.51 -11.76
N PHE A 293 -24.21 -24.69 -10.68
CA PHE A 293 -24.61 -23.59 -9.80
C PHE A 293 -23.47 -23.20 -8.88
N LEU A 294 -23.37 -21.89 -8.62
CA LEU A 294 -22.33 -21.35 -7.74
C LEU A 294 -22.67 -21.64 -6.28
N TYR A 295 -21.85 -22.46 -5.62
CA TYR A 295 -21.91 -22.68 -4.19
C TYR A 295 -21.22 -21.54 -3.44
N THR A 296 -21.98 -20.77 -2.66
CA THR A 296 -21.42 -19.73 -1.79
C THR A 296 -21.12 -20.30 -0.41
N ALA A 297 -19.85 -20.22 0.01
CA ALA A 297 -19.41 -20.67 1.32
C ALA A 297 -20.15 -19.92 2.43
N SER A 298 -20.58 -20.65 3.46
CA SER A 298 -21.27 -20.09 4.61
C SER A 298 -20.39 -19.12 5.40
N ARG A 299 -21.02 -18.27 6.23
CA ARG A 299 -20.25 -17.35 7.11
C ARG A 299 -19.28 -18.12 8.02
N SER A 300 -19.68 -19.26 8.55
CA SER A 300 -18.83 -20.10 9.39
C SER A 300 -17.63 -20.68 8.65
N GLN A 301 -17.80 -21.11 7.41
CA GLN A 301 -16.71 -21.60 6.56
C GLN A 301 -15.70 -20.48 6.22
N ASN A 302 -16.20 -19.30 5.85
CA ASN A 302 -15.35 -18.14 5.62
C ASN A 302 -14.55 -17.77 6.88
N LEU A 303 -15.19 -17.76 8.07
CA LEU A 303 -14.55 -17.47 9.35
C LEU A 303 -13.47 -18.50 9.71
N LEU A 304 -13.73 -19.78 9.46
CA LEU A 304 -12.73 -20.82 9.69
C LEU A 304 -11.46 -20.58 8.85
N PHE A 305 -11.62 -20.26 7.56
CA PHE A 305 -10.49 -19.93 6.70
C PHE A 305 -9.72 -18.70 7.16
N VAL A 306 -10.45 -17.63 7.51
CA VAL A 306 -9.87 -16.40 8.08
C VAL A 306 -9.03 -16.71 9.30
N PHE A 307 -9.58 -17.51 10.23
CA PHE A 307 -8.90 -17.85 11.48
C PHE A 307 -7.66 -18.71 11.23
N VAL A 308 -7.77 -19.77 10.43
CA VAL A 308 -6.66 -20.68 10.13
C VAL A 308 -5.53 -19.96 9.42
N LEU A 309 -5.82 -19.19 8.37
CA LEU A 309 -4.80 -18.43 7.64
C LEU A 309 -4.14 -17.36 8.52
N GLY A 310 -4.96 -16.54 9.17
CA GLY A 310 -4.46 -15.44 10.01
C GLY A 310 -3.63 -15.96 11.19
N TYR A 311 -4.09 -17.01 11.86
CA TYR A 311 -3.36 -17.62 12.97
C TYR A 311 -2.05 -18.27 12.53
N THR A 312 -2.04 -18.93 11.37
CA THR A 312 -0.81 -19.50 10.79
C THR A 312 0.21 -18.41 10.51
N ILE A 313 -0.21 -17.29 9.91
CA ILE A 313 0.67 -16.16 9.63
C ILE A 313 1.17 -15.52 10.93
N LEU A 314 0.33 -15.37 11.96
CA LEU A 314 0.74 -14.88 13.28
C LEU A 314 1.79 -15.80 13.92
N LEU A 315 1.62 -17.12 13.85
CA LEU A 315 2.59 -18.09 14.37
C LEU A 315 3.94 -18.00 13.66
N LEU A 316 3.94 -17.86 12.35
CA LEU A 316 5.16 -17.69 11.55
C LEU A 316 5.91 -16.41 11.93
N ASN A 317 5.18 -15.33 12.22
CA ASN A 317 5.75 -14.06 12.66
C ASN A 317 6.31 -14.08 14.09
N ARG A 318 6.22 -15.18 14.85
CA ARG A 318 6.85 -15.30 16.17
C ARG A 318 8.37 -15.16 16.14
N ARG A 319 9.01 -15.61 15.08
CA ARG A 319 10.48 -15.53 14.94
C ARG A 319 10.89 -14.23 14.25
N PRO A 320 11.92 -13.53 14.75
CA PRO A 320 12.36 -12.24 14.18
C PRO A 320 13.22 -12.44 12.92
N LYS A 321 12.72 -13.18 11.94
CA LYS A 321 13.35 -13.36 10.64
C LYS A 321 12.50 -12.67 9.58
N PHE A 322 12.65 -11.37 9.46
CA PHE A 322 11.78 -10.53 8.60
C PHE A 322 11.69 -11.07 7.17
N LEU A 323 12.82 -11.23 6.49
CA LEU A 323 12.84 -11.69 5.09
C LEU A 323 12.15 -13.04 4.91
N PHE A 324 12.47 -14.00 5.79
CA PHE A 324 11.84 -15.32 5.76
C PHE A 324 10.33 -15.24 6.00
N ASN A 325 9.89 -14.48 7.01
CA ASN A 325 8.48 -14.33 7.33
C ASN A 325 7.72 -13.63 6.19
N THR A 326 8.31 -12.60 5.57
CA THR A 326 7.73 -11.91 4.41
C THR A 326 7.57 -12.88 3.24
N THR A 327 8.62 -13.60 2.88
CA THR A 327 8.61 -14.55 1.76
C THR A 327 7.56 -15.64 1.97
N VAL A 328 7.53 -16.25 3.17
CA VAL A 328 6.58 -17.33 3.47
C VAL A 328 5.14 -16.78 3.53
N THR A 329 4.92 -15.59 4.11
CA THR A 329 3.58 -14.98 4.13
C THR A 329 3.10 -14.64 2.73
N THR A 330 3.94 -14.03 1.90
CA THR A 330 3.61 -13.74 0.49
C THR A 330 3.30 -15.02 -0.27
N PHE A 331 4.09 -16.07 -0.08
CA PHE A 331 3.82 -17.39 -0.69
C PHE A 331 2.48 -17.97 -0.24
N LEU A 332 2.15 -17.91 1.06
CA LEU A 332 0.86 -18.37 1.58
C LEU A 332 -0.32 -17.57 1.03
N LEU A 333 -0.19 -16.25 0.93
CA LEU A 333 -1.22 -15.40 0.34
C LEU A 333 -1.41 -15.70 -1.16
N MET A 334 -0.32 -15.89 -1.91
CA MET A 334 -0.37 -16.32 -3.30
C MET A 334 -1.01 -17.70 -3.45
N LEU A 335 -0.60 -18.66 -2.62
CA LEU A 335 -1.19 -20.01 -2.63
C LEU A 335 -2.69 -19.95 -2.32
N THR A 336 -3.09 -19.12 -1.36
CA THR A 336 -4.51 -18.88 -1.03
C THR A 336 -5.26 -18.28 -2.22
N TYR A 337 -4.67 -17.28 -2.89
CA TYR A 337 -5.25 -16.66 -4.07
C TYR A 337 -5.46 -17.67 -5.20
N PHE A 338 -4.44 -18.43 -5.59
CA PHE A 338 -4.56 -19.46 -6.63
C PHE A 338 -5.51 -20.59 -6.24
N SER A 339 -5.55 -21.00 -4.97
CA SER A 339 -6.53 -21.95 -4.47
C SER A 339 -7.96 -21.45 -4.66
N PHE A 340 -8.20 -20.16 -4.40
CA PHE A 340 -9.51 -19.56 -4.62
C PHE A 340 -9.88 -19.45 -6.10
N LEU A 341 -8.94 -19.11 -6.98
CA LEU A 341 -9.19 -19.17 -8.43
C LEU A 341 -9.59 -20.58 -8.86
N TYR A 342 -8.90 -21.58 -8.36
CA TYR A 342 -9.23 -22.98 -8.64
C TYR A 342 -10.59 -23.41 -8.09
N LEU A 343 -10.91 -23.04 -6.83
CA LEU A 343 -12.21 -23.33 -6.23
C LEU A 343 -13.35 -22.62 -6.96
N ARG A 344 -13.14 -21.39 -7.39
CA ARG A 344 -14.10 -20.66 -8.21
C ARG A 344 -14.37 -21.35 -9.54
N ALA A 345 -13.34 -21.87 -10.19
CA ALA A 345 -13.47 -22.68 -11.41
C ALA A 345 -14.22 -24.01 -11.17
N ARG A 346 -14.32 -24.45 -9.91
CA ARG A 346 -15.11 -25.59 -9.45
C ARG A 346 -16.46 -25.19 -8.87
N ASP A 347 -16.94 -23.99 -9.24
CA ASP A 347 -18.24 -23.45 -8.85
C ASP A 347 -18.40 -23.19 -7.34
N ILE A 348 -17.27 -23.01 -6.60
CA ILE A 348 -17.22 -22.70 -5.16
C ILE A 348 -16.73 -21.27 -4.96
N HIS A 349 -17.56 -20.47 -4.28
CA HIS A 349 -17.25 -19.06 -4.01
C HIS A 349 -17.06 -18.80 -2.52
N PHE A 350 -15.91 -18.16 -2.18
CA PHE A 350 -15.58 -17.67 -0.85
C PHE A 350 -15.57 -16.14 -0.81
N SER A 351 -15.66 -15.56 0.37
CA SER A 351 -15.51 -14.12 0.60
C SER A 351 -13.99 -13.74 0.60
N TYR A 352 -13.43 -13.59 -0.57
CA TYR A 352 -11.98 -13.42 -0.77
C TYR A 352 -11.40 -12.23 -0.03
N LEU A 353 -12.09 -11.09 -0.03
CA LEU A 353 -11.60 -9.86 0.59
C LEU A 353 -11.39 -10.04 2.09
N VAL A 354 -12.32 -10.71 2.78
CA VAL A 354 -12.23 -10.97 4.24
C VAL A 354 -10.99 -11.81 4.54
N ILE A 355 -10.77 -12.84 3.75
CA ILE A 355 -9.69 -13.81 3.97
C ILE A 355 -8.33 -13.17 3.69
N LEU A 356 -8.17 -12.46 2.56
CA LEU A 356 -6.95 -11.76 2.21
C LEU A 356 -6.65 -10.60 3.16
N PHE A 357 -7.67 -9.83 3.56
CA PHE A 357 -7.53 -8.76 4.55
C PHE A 357 -7.03 -9.30 5.88
N SER A 358 -7.65 -10.38 6.38
CA SER A 358 -7.23 -11.01 7.63
C SER A 358 -5.78 -11.51 7.59
N GLY A 359 -5.39 -12.20 6.51
CA GLY A 359 -4.02 -12.67 6.32
C GLY A 359 -3.01 -11.51 6.26
N THR A 360 -3.34 -10.45 5.53
CA THR A 360 -2.51 -9.25 5.43
C THR A 360 -2.37 -8.56 6.79
N MET A 361 -3.46 -8.38 7.53
CA MET A 361 -3.44 -7.78 8.87
C MET A 361 -2.70 -8.64 9.88
N ALA A 362 -2.81 -9.97 9.80
CA ALA A 362 -2.04 -10.88 10.66
C ALA A 362 -0.52 -10.78 10.44
N TYR A 363 -0.09 -10.32 9.26
CA TYR A 363 1.31 -9.99 8.97
C TYR A 363 1.68 -8.57 9.40
N LEU A 364 0.90 -7.56 8.99
CA LEU A 364 1.23 -6.15 9.20
C LEU A 364 1.23 -5.74 10.67
N VAL A 365 0.21 -6.15 11.44
CA VAL A 365 0.02 -5.72 12.82
C VAL A 365 1.21 -6.08 13.73
N PRO A 366 1.71 -7.32 13.76
CA PRO A 366 2.87 -7.66 14.58
C PRO A 366 4.15 -6.95 14.17
N ASN A 367 4.36 -6.75 12.85
CA ASN A 367 5.55 -6.07 12.36
C ASN A 367 5.51 -4.57 12.67
N LEU A 368 4.37 -3.91 12.50
CA LEU A 368 4.16 -2.51 12.88
C LEU A 368 4.34 -2.32 14.40
N TYR A 369 3.75 -3.21 15.22
CA TYR A 369 3.92 -3.16 16.67
C TYR A 369 5.40 -3.27 17.07
N ARG A 370 6.15 -4.20 16.48
CA ARG A 370 7.60 -4.33 16.73
C ARG A 370 8.37 -3.08 16.31
N TYR A 371 8.05 -2.52 15.15
CA TYR A 371 8.68 -1.31 14.66
C TYR A 371 8.45 -0.13 15.61
N LEU A 372 7.21 0.09 16.02
CA LEU A 372 6.87 1.16 16.99
C LEU A 372 7.54 0.95 18.34
N ASN A 373 7.62 -0.29 18.83
CA ASN A 373 8.29 -0.61 20.07
C ASN A 373 9.81 -0.39 19.99
N LEU A 374 10.43 -0.73 18.85
CA LEU A 374 11.85 -0.44 18.59
C LEU A 374 12.12 1.06 18.53
N LEU A 375 11.26 1.84 17.87
CA LEU A 375 11.37 3.30 17.85
C LEU A 375 11.24 3.90 19.25
N TYR A 376 10.25 3.45 20.02
CA TYR A 376 10.08 3.89 21.41
C TYR A 376 11.32 3.57 22.27
N LEU A 377 11.85 2.35 22.15
CA LEU A 377 13.04 1.92 22.87
C LEU A 377 14.28 2.70 22.44
N SER A 378 14.46 2.92 21.14
CA SER A 378 15.55 3.72 20.58
C SER A 378 15.53 5.17 21.10
N ASN A 379 14.37 5.81 21.09
CA ASN A 379 14.22 7.17 21.61
C ASN A 379 14.47 7.23 23.12
N ARG A 380 13.97 6.26 23.87
CA ARG A 380 14.21 6.16 25.32
C ARG A 380 15.69 5.98 25.62
N LEU A 381 16.38 5.13 24.87
CA LEU A 381 17.81 4.88 25.04
C LEU A 381 18.67 6.08 24.61
N LYS A 382 18.30 6.79 23.54
CA LYS A 382 18.93 8.06 23.15
C LYS A 382 18.82 9.09 24.27
N ASN A 383 17.65 9.25 24.87
CA ASN A 383 17.45 10.18 25.97
C ASN A 383 18.28 9.81 27.20
N LEU A 384 18.34 8.52 27.55
CA LEU A 384 19.17 8.04 28.67
C LEU A 384 20.68 8.18 28.43
N ALA A 385 21.14 8.11 27.17
CA ALA A 385 22.55 8.30 26.83
C ALA A 385 22.98 9.77 26.76
N ILE A 386 22.04 10.67 26.47
CA ILE A 386 22.33 12.10 26.25
C ILE A 386 22.06 12.93 27.51
N THR A 387 21.11 12.49 28.38
CA THR A 387 20.69 13.28 29.54
C THR A 387 20.95 12.55 30.85
N ASP A 388 21.27 13.31 31.90
CA ASP A 388 21.35 12.83 33.27
C ASP A 388 19.93 12.60 33.83
N PRO A 389 19.62 11.40 34.35
CA PRO A 389 18.27 11.04 34.78
C PRO A 389 17.76 11.77 36.02
N PHE A 390 18.64 12.44 36.78
CA PHE A 390 18.26 13.17 37.98
C PHE A 390 17.96 14.64 37.73
N THR A 391 18.68 15.27 36.83
CA THR A 391 18.60 16.71 36.56
C THR A 391 17.97 17.04 35.20
N GLY A 392 17.91 16.08 34.26
CA GLY A 392 17.53 16.32 32.90
C GLY A 392 18.58 17.07 32.07
N PHE A 393 19.73 17.40 32.65
CA PHE A 393 20.87 18.03 31.97
C PHE A 393 21.55 17.06 31.03
N TYR A 394 22.46 17.54 30.21
CA TYR A 394 23.26 16.65 29.39
C TYR A 394 24.12 15.70 30.24
N SER A 395 24.26 14.45 29.80
CA SER A 395 25.17 13.50 30.38
C SER A 395 26.61 14.02 30.28
N THR A 396 27.46 13.66 31.24
CA THR A 396 28.87 14.07 31.28
C THR A 396 29.56 13.79 29.93
N ARG A 397 29.34 12.63 29.36
CA ARG A 397 29.95 12.23 28.06
C ARG A 397 29.53 13.16 26.92
N PHE A 398 28.23 13.43 26.77
CA PHE A 398 27.73 14.32 25.73
C PHE A 398 28.22 15.76 25.93
N PHE A 399 28.27 16.20 27.17
CA PHE A 399 28.78 17.51 27.52
C PHE A 399 30.28 17.67 27.19
N LEU A 400 31.12 16.67 27.50
CA LEU A 400 32.55 16.70 27.18
C LEU A 400 32.77 16.73 25.65
N LEU A 401 31.99 15.99 24.88
CA LEU A 401 32.03 16.08 23.41
C LEU A 401 31.70 17.50 22.92
N GLN A 402 30.68 18.14 23.49
CA GLN A 402 30.34 19.52 23.15
C GLN A 402 31.43 20.50 23.60
N LEU A 403 32.05 20.27 24.74
CA LEU A 403 33.17 21.06 25.22
C LEU A 403 34.38 20.95 24.29
N ASP A 404 34.78 19.74 23.86
CA ASP A 404 35.82 19.49 22.90
C ASP A 404 35.56 20.18 21.54
N HIS A 405 34.32 20.11 21.09
CA HIS A 405 33.91 20.80 19.86
C HIS A 405 34.07 22.32 19.97
N ARG A 406 33.65 22.91 21.10
CA ARG A 406 33.80 24.36 21.34
C ARG A 406 35.24 24.78 21.55
N LEU A 407 36.06 23.95 22.18
CA LEU A 407 37.49 24.20 22.32
C LEU A 407 38.20 24.27 20.94
N LYS A 408 37.75 23.45 19.98
CA LYS A 408 38.26 23.44 18.60
C LYS A 408 37.65 24.55 17.73
N SER A 409 36.46 25.04 18.03
CA SER A 409 35.82 26.13 17.29
C SER A 409 36.45 27.48 17.63
N LYS A 410 36.11 28.54 16.86
CA LYS A 410 36.56 29.90 17.13
C LYS A 410 35.62 30.67 18.08
N GLU A 411 34.60 30.01 18.62
CA GLU A 411 33.61 30.63 19.50
C GLU A 411 34.16 30.85 20.88
N ASP A 412 33.96 32.05 21.45
CA ASP A 412 34.31 32.35 22.82
C ASP A 412 33.28 31.76 23.77
N PHE A 413 33.74 31.13 24.83
CA PHE A 413 32.88 30.62 25.91
C PHE A 413 33.59 30.65 27.25
N VAL A 414 32.81 30.67 28.30
CA VAL A 414 33.25 30.52 29.69
C VAL A 414 32.72 29.19 30.21
N PHE A 415 33.61 28.39 30.78
CA PHE A 415 33.22 27.19 31.52
C PHE A 415 33.07 27.56 33.01
N VAL A 416 31.93 27.18 33.59
CA VAL A 416 31.62 27.35 35.00
C VAL A 416 31.48 25.97 35.64
N GLY A 417 32.27 25.73 36.68
CA GLY A 417 32.11 24.60 37.56
C GLY A 417 31.41 25.03 38.88
N LEU A 418 30.37 24.32 39.26
CA LEU A 418 29.69 24.50 40.54
C LEU A 418 29.72 23.19 41.32
N ARG A 419 30.17 23.21 42.57
CA ARG A 419 30.22 22.04 43.45
C ARG A 419 29.45 22.26 44.72
N ILE A 420 28.64 21.26 45.13
CA ILE A 420 27.97 21.23 46.45
C ILE A 420 29.02 20.85 47.49
N ALA A 421 29.49 21.85 48.23
CA ALA A 421 30.62 21.72 49.19
C ALA A 421 30.30 20.81 50.36
N ASN A 422 29.07 20.76 50.83
CA ASN A 422 28.59 19.93 51.92
C ASN A 422 27.95 18.62 51.47
N TYR A 423 28.14 18.18 50.20
CA TYR A 423 27.48 16.98 49.64
C TYR A 423 27.74 15.71 50.47
N ARG A 424 28.97 15.52 50.95
CA ARG A 424 29.30 14.36 51.80
C ARG A 424 28.52 14.37 53.13
N GLN A 425 28.26 15.54 53.70
CA GLN A 425 27.45 15.66 54.92
C GLN A 425 25.97 15.35 54.62
N LEU A 426 25.49 15.79 53.46
CA LEU A 426 24.13 15.52 52.98
C LEU A 426 23.90 14.03 52.73
N THR A 427 24.84 13.34 52.09
CA THR A 427 24.74 11.88 51.85
C THR A 427 24.79 11.02 53.09
N LEU A 428 25.31 11.54 54.21
CA LEU A 428 25.27 10.86 55.51
C LEU A 428 23.94 11.03 56.26
N ARG A 429 23.17 12.07 55.91
CA ARG A 429 21.90 12.44 56.59
C ARG A 429 20.67 12.05 55.78
N LEU A 430 20.74 12.12 54.47
CA LEU A 430 19.62 11.92 53.56
C LEU A 430 19.68 10.55 52.89
N ASN A 431 18.52 9.95 52.66
CA ASN A 431 18.44 8.72 51.89
C ASN A 431 18.58 8.97 50.38
N PHE A 432 18.67 7.90 49.59
CA PHE A 432 18.88 7.96 48.15
C PHE A 432 17.80 8.77 47.39
N GLU A 433 16.52 8.59 47.72
CA GLU A 433 15.42 9.32 47.10
C GLU A 433 15.42 10.82 47.45
N GLN A 434 15.82 11.15 48.70
CA GLN A 434 15.98 12.55 49.11
C GLN A 434 17.16 13.23 48.38
N ILE A 435 18.30 12.54 48.24
CA ILE A 435 19.46 13.04 47.48
C ILE A 435 19.07 13.24 46.00
N LYS A 436 18.36 12.29 45.41
CA LYS A 436 17.86 12.39 44.04
C LYS A 436 16.93 13.60 43.88
N ARG A 437 15.96 13.79 44.76
CA ARG A 437 15.06 14.92 44.76
C ARG A 437 15.82 16.25 44.95
N LEU A 438 16.77 16.32 45.89
CA LEU A 438 17.62 17.48 46.09
C LEU A 438 18.39 17.86 44.81
N THR A 439 19.01 16.85 44.17
CA THR A 439 19.77 17.05 42.92
C THR A 439 18.89 17.54 41.79
N GLY A 440 17.67 17.01 41.68
CA GLY A 440 16.67 17.48 40.69
C GLY A 440 16.24 18.93 40.93
N LEU A 441 15.82 19.26 42.15
CA LEU A 441 15.44 20.62 42.53
C LEU A 441 16.58 21.63 42.32
N PHE A 442 17.81 21.22 42.65
CA PHE A 442 18.98 22.07 42.42
C PHE A 442 19.26 22.25 40.91
N GLY A 443 19.06 21.21 40.08
CA GLY A 443 19.13 21.31 38.64
C GLY A 443 18.11 22.28 38.07
N GLU A 444 16.83 22.19 38.48
CA GLU A 444 15.77 23.11 38.10
C GLU A 444 16.11 24.55 38.52
N TYR A 445 16.64 24.74 39.70
CA TYR A 445 17.07 26.05 40.18
C TYR A 445 18.23 26.62 39.35
N LEU A 446 19.22 25.82 39.04
CA LEU A 446 20.32 26.21 38.12
C LEU A 446 19.78 26.65 36.75
N GLN A 447 18.90 25.84 36.18
CA GLN A 447 18.31 26.14 34.87
C GLN A 447 17.45 27.41 34.87
N SER A 448 16.62 27.59 35.90
CA SER A 448 15.78 28.79 36.02
C SER A 448 16.57 30.07 36.24
N ARG A 449 17.68 30.03 37.01
CA ARG A 449 18.44 31.24 37.36
C ARG A 449 19.55 31.57 36.36
N ILE A 450 20.28 30.57 35.89
CA ILE A 450 21.41 30.74 34.99
C ILE A 450 20.90 30.66 33.55
N GLY A 451 20.01 29.72 33.21
CA GLY A 451 19.46 29.55 31.87
C GLY A 451 18.62 30.73 31.41
N ASP A 452 17.80 31.32 32.30
CA ASP A 452 17.02 32.51 31.97
C ASP A 452 17.90 33.75 31.71
N ARG A 453 19.01 33.87 32.40
CA ARG A 453 19.98 34.95 32.23
C ARG A 453 20.85 34.75 31.00
N PHE A 454 21.32 33.53 30.78
CA PHE A 454 22.24 33.15 29.70
C PHE A 454 21.58 32.10 28.82
N ARG A 455 20.80 32.54 27.83
CA ARG A 455 19.92 31.68 27.01
C ARG A 455 20.62 30.54 26.27
N ASN A 456 21.93 30.64 26.04
CA ASN A 456 22.74 29.61 25.35
C ASN A 456 23.63 28.81 26.30
N ALA A 457 23.30 28.80 27.61
CA ALA A 457 24.02 27.99 28.58
C ALA A 457 23.71 26.51 28.42
N VAL A 458 24.74 25.68 28.39
CA VAL A 458 24.68 24.24 28.31
C VAL A 458 25.06 23.62 29.64
N PHE A 459 24.15 22.85 30.22
CA PHE A 459 24.28 22.30 31.57
C PHE A 459 24.61 20.81 31.53
N SER A 460 25.48 20.37 32.45
CA SER A 460 25.74 18.96 32.72
C SER A 460 26.00 18.73 34.22
N ARG A 461 25.66 17.52 34.66
CA ARG A 461 26.10 17.01 35.94
C ARG A 461 27.37 16.16 35.70
N ILE A 462 28.53 16.69 36.08
CA ILE A 462 29.84 16.08 35.82
C ILE A 462 30.11 14.94 36.84
N SER A 463 29.77 15.15 38.10
CA SER A 463 29.82 14.13 39.14
C SER A 463 28.62 14.24 40.08
N ASN A 464 28.59 13.42 41.12
CA ASN A 464 27.48 13.41 42.11
C ASN A 464 27.23 14.77 42.76
N ASP A 465 28.27 15.54 42.95
CA ASP A 465 28.27 16.83 43.64
C ASP A 465 28.64 18.02 42.76
N THR A 466 29.03 17.80 41.48
CA THR A 466 29.62 18.82 40.63
C THR A 466 28.84 18.98 39.33
N PHE A 467 28.55 20.23 38.99
CA PHE A 467 27.84 20.66 37.79
C PHE A 467 28.78 21.48 36.89
N GLY A 468 28.77 21.19 35.60
CA GLY A 468 29.46 21.95 34.59
C GLY A 468 28.49 22.75 33.71
N ILE A 469 28.83 23.99 33.44
CA ILE A 469 28.00 24.88 32.64
C ILE A 469 28.90 25.56 31.61
N MET A 470 28.55 25.48 30.34
CA MET A 470 29.20 26.25 29.27
C MET A 470 28.33 27.45 28.92
N ILE A 471 28.86 28.64 28.98
CA ILE A 471 28.17 29.88 28.63
C ILE A 471 28.87 30.51 27.42
N ALA A 472 28.13 30.65 26.31
CA ALA A 472 28.64 31.23 25.07
C ALA A 472 28.59 32.78 25.15
N GLU A 473 29.44 33.36 25.97
CA GLU A 473 29.59 34.83 26.11
C GLU A 473 31.02 35.16 26.51
N SER A 474 31.51 36.31 26.02
CA SER A 474 32.85 36.81 26.30
C SER A 474 32.96 37.73 27.53
N ARG A 475 31.86 38.00 28.22
CA ARG A 475 31.80 38.96 29.36
C ARG A 475 32.08 38.27 30.70
N LYS A 476 33.33 37.93 30.91
CA LYS A 476 33.78 37.22 32.13
C LYS A 476 33.37 37.89 33.41
N GLU A 477 33.54 39.23 33.55
CA GLU A 477 33.26 40.00 34.74
C GLU A 477 31.74 39.97 35.14
N GLU A 478 30.89 40.00 34.12
CA GLU A 478 29.44 39.91 34.31
C GLU A 478 29.04 38.52 34.83
N ILE A 479 29.62 37.44 34.26
CA ILE A 479 29.36 36.06 34.70
C ILE A 479 29.88 35.85 36.12
N GLU A 480 31.07 36.36 36.43
CA GLU A 480 31.66 36.21 37.78
C GLU A 480 30.84 36.95 38.84
N THR A 481 30.43 38.18 38.56
CA THR A 481 29.59 39.00 39.45
C THR A 481 28.21 38.34 39.67
N PHE A 482 27.62 37.82 38.61
CA PHE A 482 26.36 37.07 38.70
C PHE A 482 26.51 35.79 39.55
N LEU A 483 27.55 35.00 39.33
CA LEU A 483 27.76 33.75 40.07
C LEU A 483 28.06 34.00 41.56
N ARG A 484 28.78 35.08 41.93
CA ARG A 484 28.98 35.44 43.32
C ARG A 484 27.63 35.74 44.02
N GLY A 485 26.76 36.52 43.38
CA GLY A 485 25.41 36.77 43.88
C GLY A 485 24.51 35.52 43.92
N PHE A 486 24.70 34.60 42.92
CA PHE A 486 23.99 33.34 42.88
C PHE A 486 24.36 32.40 44.03
N ILE A 487 25.66 32.25 44.33
CA ILE A 487 26.14 31.40 45.43
C ILE A 487 25.65 31.95 46.78
N GLU A 488 25.72 33.26 46.97
CA GLU A 488 25.26 33.94 48.19
C GLU A 488 23.77 33.76 48.41
N LYS A 489 22.96 33.90 47.37
CA LYS A 489 21.52 33.69 47.41
C LYS A 489 21.14 32.21 47.68
N THR A 490 21.94 31.28 47.17
CA THR A 490 21.69 29.85 47.38
C THR A 490 21.92 29.40 48.81
N LYS A 491 22.82 30.07 49.53
CA LYS A 491 23.20 29.76 50.91
C LYS A 491 22.04 29.95 51.92
N GLY A 492 21.09 30.81 51.62
CA GLY A 492 19.93 31.10 52.46
C GLY A 492 18.67 30.33 52.06
N LEU A 493 18.74 29.42 51.08
CA LEU A 493 17.58 28.68 50.59
C LEU A 493 17.38 27.38 51.38
N ASP A 494 16.18 27.22 51.92
CA ASP A 494 15.70 25.95 52.47
C ASP A 494 15.16 25.05 51.33
N TRP A 495 15.82 23.92 51.13
CA TRP A 495 15.39 22.93 50.13
C TRP A 495 14.40 21.95 50.77
N ASP A 496 13.14 21.98 50.25
CA ASP A 496 12.08 21.15 50.79
C ASP A 496 12.18 19.70 50.23
N LEU A 497 12.59 18.80 51.08
CA LEU A 497 12.68 17.37 50.80
C LEU A 497 11.53 16.55 51.42
N GLY A 498 10.45 17.23 51.84
CA GLY A 498 9.26 16.68 52.49
C GLY A 498 9.32 16.73 54.01
N ALA A 499 10.04 15.88 54.67
CA ALA A 499 10.13 15.84 56.15
C ALA A 499 11.29 16.68 56.72
N GLU A 500 12.29 17.02 55.90
CA GLU A 500 13.49 17.75 56.33
C GLU A 500 13.77 18.93 55.42
N LYS A 501 14.17 20.03 56.02
CA LYS A 501 14.72 21.21 55.35
C LYS A 501 16.23 21.13 55.37
N THR A 502 16.88 21.45 54.24
CA THR A 502 18.33 21.31 54.14
C THR A 502 18.93 22.50 53.40
N GLU A 503 20.12 22.88 53.76
CA GLU A 503 20.90 23.94 53.11
C GLU A 503 21.97 23.34 52.22
N ILE A 504 22.21 23.98 51.04
CA ILE A 504 23.29 23.64 50.13
C ILE A 504 24.39 24.71 50.24
N ALA A 505 25.63 24.30 50.52
CA ALA A 505 26.79 25.17 50.38
C ALA A 505 27.45 24.93 49.03
N LEU A 506 27.71 26.01 48.28
CA LEU A 506 28.26 25.95 46.92
C LEU A 506 29.69 26.49 46.87
N ARG A 507 30.51 25.87 46.03
CA ARG A 507 31.78 26.41 45.53
C ARG A 507 31.69 26.59 44.03
N GLY A 508 32.34 27.67 43.52
CA GLY A 508 32.35 27.96 42.08
C GLY A 508 33.77 28.09 41.55
N CYS A 509 33.95 27.72 40.28
CA CYS A 509 35.14 28.07 39.53
C CYS A 509 34.70 28.54 38.12
N LEU A 510 35.51 29.49 37.60
CA LEU A 510 35.37 30.01 36.26
C LEU A 510 36.66 29.74 35.47
N ILE A 511 36.54 29.11 34.34
CA ILE A 511 37.64 28.81 33.44
C ILE A 511 37.35 29.46 32.11
N ASN A 512 38.21 30.37 31.68
CA ASN A 512 38.09 30.98 30.36
C ASN A 512 38.66 30.06 29.30
N ARG A 513 38.18 30.21 28.10
CA ARG A 513 38.75 29.54 26.94
C ARG A 513 40.25 29.76 26.87
N PRO A 514 41.06 28.70 26.65
CA PRO A 514 42.50 28.84 26.47
C PRO A 514 42.81 29.51 25.14
N GLU A 515 43.89 30.31 25.10
CA GLU A 515 44.42 30.91 23.87
C GLU A 515 45.04 29.86 22.94
N THR A 516 45.42 28.71 23.45
CA THR A 516 46.03 27.60 22.72
C THR A 516 44.99 26.60 22.19
N LYS A 517 45.20 26.15 20.94
CA LYS A 517 44.30 25.23 20.26
C LYS A 517 44.46 23.75 20.70
N SER A 518 45.34 23.44 21.61
CA SER A 518 45.70 22.07 22.04
C SER A 518 44.92 21.59 23.28
N ALA A 519 44.19 22.47 23.96
CA ALA A 519 43.45 22.11 25.15
C ALA A 519 42.27 21.17 24.84
N THR A 520 42.09 20.17 25.66
CA THR A 520 41.01 19.17 25.59
C THR A 520 40.00 19.38 26.71
N SER A 521 38.86 18.73 26.62
CA SER A 521 37.85 18.70 27.70
C SER A 521 38.44 18.15 29.01
N ASP A 522 39.36 17.19 28.92
CA ASP A 522 40.03 16.61 30.09
C ASP A 522 40.89 17.65 30.79
N ASP A 523 41.58 18.53 30.08
CA ASP A 523 42.37 19.61 30.63
C ASP A 523 41.50 20.61 31.42
N VAL A 524 40.30 20.91 30.90
CA VAL A 524 39.32 21.79 31.56
C VAL A 524 38.81 21.16 32.87
N ILE A 525 38.48 19.87 32.85
CA ILE A 525 37.98 19.15 34.01
C ILE A 525 39.08 19.03 35.07
N TYR A 526 40.31 18.72 34.68
CA TYR A 526 41.45 18.67 35.57
C TYR A 526 41.73 20.03 36.24
N HIS A 527 41.70 21.10 35.45
CA HIS A 527 41.91 22.46 35.98
C HIS A 527 40.80 22.85 36.96
N MET A 528 39.54 22.53 36.64
CA MET A 528 38.40 22.69 37.52
C MET A 528 38.60 21.99 38.86
N GLU A 529 39.02 20.73 38.86
CA GLU A 529 39.31 19.95 40.06
C GLU A 529 40.42 20.58 40.91
N SER A 530 41.51 21.05 40.24
CA SER A 530 42.58 21.74 40.91
C SER A 530 42.15 23.04 41.59
N MET A 531 41.26 23.81 40.92
CA MET A 531 40.67 25.02 41.50
C MET A 531 39.78 24.71 42.70
N PHE A 532 38.97 23.66 42.67
CA PHE A 532 38.13 23.27 43.83
C PHE A 532 38.98 22.82 45.04
N LYS A 533 40.15 22.22 44.83
CA LYS A 533 41.08 21.87 45.94
C LYS A 533 41.67 23.11 46.61
N ARG A 534 41.87 24.21 45.87
CA ARG A 534 42.43 25.48 46.39
C ARG A 534 41.38 26.41 46.97
N THR A 535 40.09 26.21 46.64
CA THR A 535 38.98 27.04 47.14
C THR A 535 38.64 26.72 48.58
N LYS A 536 38.61 27.71 49.48
CA LYS A 536 38.17 27.58 50.86
C LYS A 536 36.83 28.30 51.05
N GLY A 537 35.88 27.62 51.67
CA GLY A 537 34.54 28.21 51.91
C GLY A 537 33.75 28.41 50.64
N ASP A 538 32.88 29.42 50.62
CA ASP A 538 31.94 29.74 49.52
C ASP A 538 32.58 30.72 48.50
N GLN A 539 33.83 30.48 48.11
CA GLN A 539 34.57 31.36 47.19
C GLN A 539 34.44 30.92 45.73
N ILE A 540 34.54 31.89 44.81
CA ILE A 540 34.69 31.65 43.40
C ILE A 540 36.15 31.96 43.03
N LEU A 541 36.85 31.00 42.42
CA LEU A 541 38.10 31.22 41.74
C LEU A 541 37.89 31.42 40.23
N SER A 542 38.57 32.37 39.65
CA SER A 542 38.52 32.65 38.24
C SER A 542 39.94 32.64 37.68
N GLU A 543 40.22 31.70 36.77
CA GLU A 543 41.53 31.51 36.17
C GLU A 543 41.43 31.29 34.64
N ASN A 544 42.52 31.53 33.98
CA ASN A 544 42.69 31.09 32.57
C ASN A 544 43.21 29.66 32.56
N LEU A 545 42.80 28.84 31.60
CA LEU A 545 43.28 27.48 31.48
C LEU A 545 44.78 27.51 31.19
N VAL A 546 45.57 26.92 32.09
CA VAL A 546 47.04 26.75 31.91
C VAL A 546 47.30 25.31 31.51
N GLU A 547 48.06 25.08 30.46
CA GLU A 547 48.47 23.71 30.06
C GLU A 547 49.35 23.12 31.16
N ALA A 548 48.93 21.98 31.71
CA ALA A 548 49.69 21.25 32.73
C ALA A 548 50.93 20.59 32.05
N GLY A 549 52.10 20.87 32.61
CA GLY A 549 53.37 20.25 32.17
C GLY A 549 53.35 18.72 32.33
N HIS A 550 54.02 18.05 31.38
CA HIS A 550 54.00 16.58 31.22
C HIS A 550 54.46 15.76 32.42
N GLU A 551 55.22 16.32 33.36
CA GLU A 551 55.76 15.60 34.52
C GLU A 551 54.83 15.52 35.75
N GLU A 552 53.93 16.47 35.95
CA GLU A 552 52.94 16.41 37.00
C GLU A 552 51.81 15.43 36.75
N LYS A 553 51.59 15.07 35.49
CA LYS A 553 50.57 14.11 35.06
C LYS A 553 50.76 12.68 35.59
N LYS A 554 52.00 12.24 35.83
CA LYS A 554 52.35 10.83 36.15
C LYS A 554 52.19 10.40 37.59
N VAL A 555 52.19 11.28 38.57
CA VAL A 555 52.24 10.92 40.00
C VAL A 555 50.86 10.96 40.69
N ARG A 556 49.89 11.66 40.09
CA ARG A 556 48.53 11.79 40.69
C ARG A 556 47.43 10.96 40.02
N ASP A 557 47.75 10.34 38.89
CA ASP A 557 46.78 9.55 38.11
C ASP A 557 46.29 8.29 38.82
N LYS A 558 47.04 7.76 39.79
CA LYS A 558 46.71 6.48 40.37
C LYS A 558 45.47 6.51 41.32
N ASP A 559 45.31 7.50 42.16
CA ASP A 559 44.25 7.54 43.19
C ASP A 559 42.92 8.08 42.66
N ILE A 560 42.99 9.01 41.65
CA ILE A 560 41.77 9.56 41.03
C ILE A 560 41.30 8.61 39.92
N LEU A 561 42.19 7.98 39.19
CA LEU A 561 41.88 6.98 38.20
C LEU A 561 41.30 5.69 38.83
N GLU A 562 41.78 5.24 39.98
CA GLU A 562 41.19 4.07 40.66
C GLU A 562 39.76 4.33 41.12
N PHE A 563 39.41 5.52 41.59
CA PHE A 563 38.05 5.84 42.02
C PHE A 563 37.11 6.07 40.82
N ILE A 564 37.58 6.77 39.79
CA ILE A 564 36.83 6.95 38.51
C ILE A 564 36.75 5.63 37.77
N ALA A 565 37.79 4.80 37.77
CA ALA A 565 37.83 3.51 37.10
C ALA A 565 36.87 2.50 37.73
N TYR A 566 36.69 2.46 39.05
CA TYR A 566 35.78 1.54 39.70
C TYR A 566 34.29 1.87 39.40
N ASP A 567 33.90 3.13 39.53
CA ASP A 567 32.54 3.59 39.15
C ASP A 567 32.33 3.50 37.63
N TRP A 568 33.40 3.64 36.86
CA TRP A 568 33.43 3.57 35.38
C TRP A 568 33.35 2.13 34.86
N GLU A 569 33.98 1.18 35.53
CA GLU A 569 34.03 -0.22 35.08
C GLU A 569 32.69 -0.95 35.30
N GLU A 570 31.97 -0.65 36.37
CA GLU A 570 30.64 -1.21 36.63
C GLU A 570 29.58 -0.60 35.70
N ARG A 571 29.64 0.73 35.45
CA ARG A 571 28.73 1.41 34.53
C ARG A 571 29.06 1.15 33.08
N ASN A 572 30.34 0.97 32.72
CA ASN A 572 30.75 0.66 31.34
C ASN A 572 30.30 -0.74 30.90
N LYS A 573 30.28 -1.74 31.75
CA LYS A 573 29.77 -3.08 31.42
C LYS A 573 28.29 -3.03 31.00
N ASP A 574 27.48 -2.28 31.72
CA ASP A 574 26.05 -2.12 31.37
C ASP A 574 25.85 -1.18 30.16
N LEU A 575 26.69 -0.16 30.03
CA LEU A 575 26.68 0.77 28.88
C LEU A 575 27.22 0.14 27.61
N GLU A 576 28.30 -0.64 27.65
CA GLU A 576 28.80 -1.40 26.50
C GLU A 576 27.78 -2.42 26.01
N LYS A 577 27.11 -3.11 26.92
CA LYS A 577 26.04 -4.04 26.59
C LYS A 577 24.87 -3.31 25.96
N GLY A 578 24.43 -2.19 26.55
CA GLY A 578 23.36 -1.35 26.00
C GLY A 578 23.74 -0.72 24.66
N LEU A 579 24.98 -0.24 24.49
CA LEU A 579 25.47 0.33 23.24
C LEU A 579 25.56 -0.71 22.12
N LYS A 580 25.99 -1.93 22.47
CA LYS A 580 26.03 -3.05 21.51
C LYS A 580 24.63 -3.46 21.08
N GLU A 581 23.66 -3.51 22.01
CA GLU A 581 22.25 -3.78 21.72
C GLU A 581 21.62 -2.66 20.87
N ILE A 582 21.98 -1.39 21.10
CA ILE A 582 21.54 -0.23 20.29
C ILE A 582 22.14 -0.29 18.89
N LEU A 583 23.44 -0.56 18.76
CA LEU A 583 24.10 -0.67 17.46
C LEU A 583 23.52 -1.81 16.62
N GLU A 584 23.26 -2.96 17.25
CA GLU A 584 22.61 -4.09 16.59
C GLU A 584 21.15 -3.78 16.24
N ALA A 585 20.42 -3.05 17.08
CA ALA A 585 19.05 -2.63 16.82
C ALA A 585 18.97 -1.58 15.70
N ASN A 586 19.86 -0.60 15.68
CA ASN A 586 19.94 0.39 14.60
C ASN A 586 20.33 -0.26 13.26
N LYS A 587 21.30 -1.18 13.27
CA LYS A 587 21.66 -1.93 12.07
C LYS A 587 20.47 -2.74 11.53
N ARG A 588 19.69 -3.38 12.41
CA ARG A 588 18.46 -4.11 12.02
C ARG A 588 17.37 -3.17 11.51
N LEU A 589 17.26 -1.97 12.06
CA LEU A 589 16.34 -0.94 11.59
C LEU A 589 16.72 -0.45 10.19
N ASP A 590 17.99 -0.22 9.94
CA ASP A 590 18.50 0.17 8.62
C ASP A 590 18.28 -0.96 7.59
N GLU A 591 18.61 -2.20 7.96
CA GLU A 591 18.35 -3.38 7.10
C GLU A 591 16.84 -3.53 6.81
N LEU A 592 15.97 -3.27 7.79
CA LEU A 592 14.51 -3.31 7.62
C LEU A 592 14.01 -2.19 6.72
N ASN A 593 14.50 -0.96 6.93
CA ASN A 593 14.14 0.20 6.11
C ASN A 593 14.53 -0.04 4.65
N TRP A 594 15.77 -0.45 4.39
CA TRP A 594 16.23 -0.77 3.04
C TRP A 594 15.50 -1.96 2.43
N GLY A 595 15.22 -3.01 3.23
CA GLY A 595 14.42 -4.14 2.79
C GLY A 595 13.01 -3.74 2.38
N THR A 596 12.38 -2.83 3.12
CA THR A 596 11.04 -2.32 2.84
C THR A 596 11.03 -1.47 1.57
N LEU A 597 11.99 -0.57 1.40
CA LEU A 597 12.10 0.25 0.20
C LEU A 597 12.32 -0.60 -1.06
N ASN A 598 13.21 -1.58 -0.98
CA ASN A 598 13.42 -2.52 -2.10
C ASN A 598 12.18 -3.36 -2.40
N ALA A 599 11.43 -3.79 -1.38
CA ALA A 599 10.19 -4.53 -1.59
C ALA A 599 9.11 -3.68 -2.26
N LEU A 600 8.99 -2.40 -1.88
CA LEU A 600 8.09 -1.44 -2.53
C LEU A 600 8.50 -1.18 -3.99
N ALA A 601 9.78 -0.94 -4.25
CA ALA A 601 10.28 -0.75 -5.61
C ALA A 601 9.99 -1.97 -6.50
N ARG A 602 10.26 -3.18 -6.00
CA ARG A 602 9.95 -4.43 -6.71
C ARG A 602 8.45 -4.65 -6.92
N ALA A 603 7.60 -4.21 -5.99
CA ALA A 603 6.15 -4.29 -6.15
C ALA A 603 5.65 -3.35 -7.26
N ILE A 604 6.28 -2.18 -7.40
CA ILE A 604 5.99 -1.23 -8.47
C ILE A 604 6.50 -1.78 -9.81
N ASP A 605 7.74 -2.28 -9.82
CA ASP A 605 8.34 -2.91 -11.01
C ASP A 605 7.51 -4.10 -11.51
N ALA A 606 6.86 -4.85 -10.60
CA ALA A 606 6.00 -5.99 -10.93
C ALA A 606 4.64 -5.60 -11.55
N ASN A 607 4.27 -4.32 -11.52
CA ASN A 607 3.05 -3.81 -12.15
C ASN A 607 3.13 -3.85 -13.70
N SER A 608 4.33 -3.99 -14.26
CA SER A 608 4.57 -4.20 -15.68
C SER A 608 5.53 -5.38 -15.89
N LYS A 609 5.25 -6.18 -16.92
CA LYS A 609 6.10 -7.34 -17.30
C LYS A 609 7.52 -6.95 -17.72
N TRP A 610 7.74 -5.68 -18.02
CA TRP A 610 8.96 -5.15 -18.64
C TRP A 610 9.83 -4.34 -17.69
N THR A 611 9.34 -4.02 -16.50
CA THR A 611 10.04 -3.22 -15.51
C THR A 611 10.72 -4.04 -14.40
N ALA A 612 10.74 -5.36 -14.50
CA ALA A 612 11.37 -6.22 -13.51
C ALA A 612 12.84 -5.83 -13.26
N GLY A 613 13.15 -5.38 -12.02
CA GLY A 613 14.48 -4.95 -11.60
C GLY A 613 14.97 -3.62 -12.19
N HIS A 614 14.10 -2.86 -12.85
CA HIS A 614 14.39 -1.53 -13.39
C HIS A 614 14.86 -0.57 -12.31
N SER A 615 14.07 -0.37 -11.27
CA SER A 615 14.38 0.54 -10.17
C SER A 615 15.74 0.24 -9.52
N GLU A 616 16.12 -1.04 -9.41
CA GLU A 616 17.39 -1.46 -8.84
C GLU A 616 18.57 -1.12 -9.77
N ARG A 617 18.46 -1.37 -11.09
CA ARG A 617 19.48 -1.03 -12.09
C ARG A 617 19.67 0.48 -12.21
N VAL A 618 18.58 1.25 -12.28
CA VAL A 618 18.62 2.72 -12.32
C VAL A 618 19.30 3.26 -11.07
N THR A 619 18.98 2.74 -9.88
CA THR A 619 19.62 3.15 -8.61
C THR A 619 21.12 2.90 -8.64
N GLN A 620 21.55 1.72 -9.07
CA GLN A 620 22.99 1.39 -9.14
C GLN A 620 23.72 2.33 -10.09
N LEU A 621 23.15 2.64 -11.24
CA LEU A 621 23.75 3.52 -12.22
C LEU A 621 23.80 4.98 -11.73
N ALA A 622 22.69 5.48 -11.16
CA ALA A 622 22.63 6.82 -10.59
C ALA A 622 23.68 7.05 -9.50
N LEU A 623 23.86 6.08 -8.60
CA LEU A 623 24.87 6.14 -7.54
C LEU A 623 26.31 6.12 -8.09
N LYS A 624 26.57 5.39 -9.18
CA LYS A 624 27.90 5.41 -9.83
C LYS A 624 28.20 6.78 -10.43
N ILE A 625 27.24 7.39 -11.11
CA ILE A 625 27.36 8.75 -11.67
C ILE A 625 27.59 9.76 -10.53
N ALA A 626 26.78 9.69 -9.47
CA ALA A 626 26.87 10.59 -8.33
C ALA A 626 28.23 10.53 -7.61
N ARG A 627 28.82 9.34 -7.48
CA ARG A 627 30.16 9.18 -6.92
C ARG A 627 31.28 9.82 -7.78
N VAL A 628 31.15 9.75 -9.10
CA VAL A 628 32.10 10.44 -10.02
C VAL A 628 31.98 11.95 -9.88
N LEU A 629 30.76 12.45 -9.63
CA LEU A 629 30.49 13.87 -9.37
C LEU A 629 30.90 14.33 -7.95
N GLY A 630 31.25 13.40 -7.05
CA GLY A 630 31.75 13.72 -5.71
C GLY A 630 30.67 14.10 -4.70
N LEU A 631 29.43 13.59 -4.85
CA LEU A 631 28.33 13.84 -3.92
C LEU A 631 28.69 13.31 -2.51
N SER A 632 28.21 14.01 -1.48
CA SER A 632 28.32 13.63 -0.07
C SER A 632 27.55 12.34 0.21
N GLN A 633 27.82 11.67 1.35
CA GLN A 633 27.10 10.46 1.74
C GLN A 633 25.60 10.71 1.92
N GLU A 634 25.21 11.86 2.47
CA GLU A 634 23.81 12.24 2.65
C GLU A 634 23.09 12.42 1.31
N GLU A 635 23.72 13.08 0.34
CA GLU A 635 23.18 13.22 -1.01
C GLU A 635 23.09 11.87 -1.73
N LEU A 636 24.07 10.98 -1.55
CA LEU A 636 24.02 9.61 -2.09
C LEU A 636 22.84 8.82 -1.49
N ASP A 637 22.62 8.92 -0.17
CA ASP A 637 21.52 8.23 0.51
C ASP A 637 20.16 8.76 0.04
N ASN A 638 20.02 10.07 -0.15
CA ASN A 638 18.80 10.70 -0.67
C ASN A 638 18.55 10.31 -2.13
N LEU A 639 19.58 10.33 -2.97
CA LEU A 639 19.50 9.88 -4.36
C LEU A 639 19.14 8.39 -4.45
N GLN A 640 19.69 7.56 -3.58
CA GLN A 640 19.38 6.13 -3.54
C GLN A 640 17.91 5.88 -3.23
N ARG A 641 17.34 6.59 -2.23
CA ARG A 641 15.92 6.51 -1.89
C ARG A 641 15.05 7.00 -3.04
N ALA A 642 15.44 8.14 -3.64
CA ALA A 642 14.72 8.71 -4.77
C ALA A 642 14.71 7.78 -5.98
N ALA A 643 15.85 7.20 -6.33
CA ALA A 643 15.99 6.30 -7.47
C ALA A 643 15.20 5.00 -7.29
N LEU A 644 15.13 4.45 -6.06
CA LEU A 644 14.28 3.28 -5.77
C LEU A 644 12.79 3.60 -5.88
N LEU A 645 12.38 4.82 -5.56
CA LEU A 645 10.98 5.22 -5.44
C LEU A 645 10.51 6.16 -6.55
N HIS A 646 11.34 6.45 -7.57
CA HIS A 646 11.00 7.45 -8.60
C HIS A 646 9.68 7.14 -9.31
N ASP A 647 9.42 5.87 -9.52
CA ASP A 647 8.25 5.33 -10.20
C ASP A 647 7.09 4.96 -9.27
N ILE A 648 7.14 5.30 -7.96
CA ILE A 648 6.10 4.92 -7.00
C ILE A 648 4.70 5.41 -7.40
N GLY A 649 4.64 6.52 -8.11
CA GLY A 649 3.37 7.07 -8.61
C GLY A 649 2.69 6.21 -9.68
N LYS A 650 3.40 5.27 -10.32
CA LYS A 650 2.82 4.31 -11.28
C LYS A 650 1.83 3.33 -10.65
N ILE A 651 1.76 3.25 -9.32
CA ILE A 651 0.72 2.51 -8.61
C ILE A 651 -0.70 3.01 -8.95
N GLY A 652 -0.81 4.27 -9.35
CA GLY A 652 -2.07 4.87 -9.82
C GLY A 652 -2.36 4.66 -11.30
N THR A 653 -1.43 4.08 -12.08
CA THR A 653 -1.55 3.90 -13.52
C THR A 653 -2.00 2.49 -13.84
N PRO A 654 -3.08 2.29 -14.64
CA PRO A 654 -3.50 0.96 -15.05
C PRO A 654 -2.39 0.19 -15.79
N ALA A 655 -2.19 -1.09 -15.43
CA ALA A 655 -1.14 -1.92 -16.03
C ALA A 655 -1.28 -2.05 -17.55
N ASP A 656 -2.51 -2.14 -18.03
CA ASP A 656 -2.82 -2.23 -19.48
C ASP A 656 -2.33 -1.00 -20.25
N LEU A 657 -2.26 0.16 -19.59
CA LEU A 657 -1.77 1.39 -20.18
C LEU A 657 -0.23 1.41 -20.25
N ILE A 658 0.42 0.88 -19.21
CA ILE A 658 1.89 0.80 -19.15
C ILE A 658 2.42 -0.24 -20.15
N ASP A 659 1.71 -1.35 -20.34
CA ASP A 659 2.11 -2.47 -21.21
C ASP A 659 1.55 -2.34 -22.64
N LYS A 660 0.89 -1.22 -22.98
CA LYS A 660 0.29 -1.01 -24.31
C LYS A 660 1.35 -1.00 -25.39
N SER A 661 1.21 -1.87 -26.37
CA SER A 661 2.12 -2.00 -27.52
C SER A 661 1.85 -1.01 -28.64
N GLU A 662 0.67 -0.39 -28.66
CA GLU A 662 0.25 0.62 -29.64
C GLU A 662 0.65 2.02 -29.20
N THR A 663 0.66 2.97 -30.14
CA THR A 663 0.87 4.39 -29.83
C THR A 663 -0.18 4.90 -28.86
N LEU A 664 0.28 5.50 -27.74
CA LEU A 664 -0.61 6.11 -26.76
C LEU A 664 -1.36 7.29 -27.34
N THR A 665 -2.63 7.44 -26.99
CA THR A 665 -3.39 8.67 -27.25
C THR A 665 -2.83 9.82 -26.42
N GLN A 666 -3.19 11.06 -26.75
CA GLN A 666 -2.76 12.23 -25.99
C GLN A 666 -3.24 12.19 -24.54
N GLU A 667 -4.45 11.68 -24.29
CA GLU A 667 -5.04 11.53 -22.95
C GLU A 667 -4.33 10.43 -22.15
N GLU A 668 -4.05 9.28 -22.76
CA GLU A 668 -3.30 8.18 -22.16
C GLU A 668 -1.86 8.60 -21.81
N TYR A 669 -1.21 9.34 -22.71
CA TYR A 669 0.13 9.88 -22.45
C TYR A 669 0.13 10.89 -21.32
N GLN A 670 -0.89 11.77 -21.23
CA GLN A 670 -1.05 12.71 -20.12
C GLN A 670 -1.20 11.98 -18.78
N PHE A 671 -1.95 10.89 -18.78
CA PHE A 671 -2.15 10.07 -17.58
C PHE A 671 -0.83 9.47 -17.05
N ILE A 672 0.04 8.99 -17.95
CA ILE A 672 1.36 8.49 -17.55
C ILE A 672 2.24 9.62 -17.01
N ARG A 673 2.17 10.84 -17.57
CA ARG A 673 2.95 12.00 -17.12
C ARG A 673 2.61 12.47 -15.70
N GLU A 674 1.52 12.01 -15.12
CA GLU A 674 1.14 12.37 -13.75
C GLU A 674 1.89 11.58 -12.67
N HIS A 675 2.55 10.45 -13.00
CA HIS A 675 3.18 9.62 -11.98
C HIS A 675 4.26 10.33 -11.13
N PRO A 676 5.07 11.30 -11.62
CA PRO A 676 6.02 12.00 -10.75
C PRO A 676 5.31 12.88 -9.70
N VAL A 677 4.18 13.47 -10.07
CA VAL A 677 3.34 14.28 -9.16
C VAL A 677 2.66 13.38 -8.12
N ILE A 678 2.11 12.25 -8.57
CA ILE A 678 1.49 11.25 -7.67
C ILE A 678 2.55 10.68 -6.73
N GLY A 679 3.75 10.35 -7.24
CA GLY A 679 4.86 9.85 -6.44
C GLY A 679 5.31 10.83 -5.36
N ALA A 680 5.48 12.10 -5.71
CA ALA A 680 5.79 13.16 -4.76
C ALA A 680 4.74 13.26 -3.65
N ARG A 681 3.45 13.21 -4.01
CA ARG A 681 2.33 13.26 -3.05
C ARG A 681 2.28 12.02 -2.12
N ILE A 682 2.61 10.84 -2.63
CA ILE A 682 2.68 9.60 -1.82
C ILE A 682 3.76 9.73 -0.74
N LEU A 683 4.88 10.40 -1.06
CA LEU A 683 6.03 10.54 -0.16
C LEU A 683 5.92 11.74 0.80
N GLU A 684 5.06 12.72 0.50
CA GLU A 684 4.86 13.96 1.27
C GLU A 684 4.65 13.76 2.79
N PRO A 685 3.93 12.73 3.28
CA PRO A 685 3.76 12.52 4.71
C PRO A 685 5.03 12.13 5.47
N ILE A 686 6.13 11.83 4.77
CA ILE A 686 7.39 11.37 5.35
C ILE A 686 8.35 12.54 5.47
N GLU A 687 8.41 13.19 6.63
CA GLU A 687 9.25 14.36 6.88
C GLU A 687 10.75 14.13 6.49
N ALA A 688 11.27 12.93 6.72
CA ALA A 688 12.63 12.55 6.37
C ALA A 688 12.89 12.49 4.84
N TYR A 689 11.87 12.65 4.00
CA TYR A 689 11.98 12.61 2.55
C TYR A 689 11.86 13.99 1.88
N ALA A 690 11.95 15.05 2.65
CA ALA A 690 11.87 16.43 2.13
C ALA A 690 12.83 16.66 0.94
N GLU A 691 14.06 16.12 1.00
CA GLU A 691 15.07 16.20 -0.07
C GLU A 691 14.90 15.13 -1.17
N VAL A 692 14.17 14.05 -0.89
CA VAL A 692 13.87 12.96 -1.85
C VAL A 692 12.73 13.35 -2.79
N ILE A 693 11.71 14.02 -2.27
CA ILE A 693 10.48 14.39 -2.99
C ILE A 693 10.77 15.22 -4.24
N PRO A 694 11.61 16.29 -4.21
CA PRO A 694 11.95 17.04 -5.42
C PRO A 694 12.63 16.18 -6.49
N ILE A 695 13.48 15.23 -6.11
CA ILE A 695 14.15 14.33 -7.04
C ILE A 695 13.14 13.44 -7.75
N VAL A 696 12.21 12.84 -6.98
CA VAL A 696 11.13 12.01 -7.53
C VAL A 696 10.18 12.81 -8.42
N ARG A 697 9.85 14.06 -8.06
CA ARG A 697 8.97 14.90 -8.85
C ARG A 697 9.57 15.33 -10.19
N GLN A 698 10.89 15.59 -10.23
CA GLN A 698 11.57 16.27 -11.33
C GLN A 698 12.34 15.32 -12.26
N HIS A 699 12.33 14.01 -12.07
CA HIS A 699 13.18 13.08 -12.83
C HIS A 699 12.84 13.00 -14.33
N HIS A 700 11.71 13.54 -14.76
CA HIS A 700 11.34 13.68 -16.17
C HIS A 700 11.42 15.12 -16.67
N GLU A 701 12.01 16.04 -15.90
CA GLU A 701 12.35 17.35 -16.41
C GLU A 701 13.52 17.28 -17.38
N TRP A 702 13.46 18.08 -18.43
CA TRP A 702 14.53 18.18 -19.41
C TRP A 702 15.37 19.39 -19.17
N PHE A 703 16.67 19.29 -19.39
CA PHE A 703 17.62 20.37 -19.11
C PHE A 703 17.27 21.69 -19.84
N ASN A 704 16.60 21.60 -21.01
CA ASN A 704 16.14 22.76 -21.77
C ASN A 704 14.74 23.28 -21.38
N GLY A 705 14.06 22.71 -20.37
CA GLY A 705 12.73 23.10 -19.93
C GLY A 705 11.57 22.48 -20.70
N GLY A 706 11.84 21.57 -21.66
CA GLY A 706 10.78 20.87 -22.43
C GLY A 706 10.22 19.64 -21.72
N GLY A 707 10.64 19.35 -20.49
CA GLY A 707 10.21 18.21 -19.69
C GLY A 707 8.88 18.39 -18.98
N TYR A 708 8.64 17.58 -17.97
CA TYR A 708 7.43 17.61 -17.12
C TYR A 708 7.75 17.14 -15.70
N PRO A 709 6.97 17.47 -14.67
CA PRO A 709 5.64 18.12 -14.71
C PRO A 709 5.67 19.65 -14.71
N ASP A 710 6.75 20.28 -14.22
CA ASP A 710 6.80 21.71 -13.91
C ASP A 710 7.47 22.54 -15.03
N GLY A 711 8.13 21.90 -16.02
CA GLY A 711 8.84 22.57 -17.10
C GLY A 711 10.09 23.32 -16.63
N LEU A 712 10.77 22.80 -15.61
CA LEU A 712 11.98 23.39 -15.06
C LEU A 712 13.16 23.23 -16.04
N ALA A 713 14.08 24.21 -16.04
CA ALA A 713 15.24 24.22 -16.92
C ALA A 713 16.57 24.41 -16.16
N GLY A 714 17.63 23.78 -16.66
CA GLY A 714 18.99 23.96 -16.15
C GLY A 714 19.12 23.56 -14.68
N GLU A 715 19.73 24.45 -13.90
CA GLU A 715 20.00 24.22 -12.47
C GLU A 715 18.77 24.37 -11.58
N ALA A 716 17.63 24.83 -12.10
CA ALA A 716 16.35 24.80 -11.37
C ALA A 716 15.88 23.34 -11.13
N ILE A 717 16.36 22.38 -11.94
CA ILE A 717 16.15 20.96 -11.72
C ILE A 717 17.18 20.50 -10.67
N THR A 718 16.72 19.80 -9.62
CA THR A 718 17.65 19.29 -8.59
C THR A 718 18.71 18.38 -9.18
N LEU A 719 19.93 18.43 -8.64
CA LEU A 719 21.06 17.64 -9.15
C LEU A 719 20.73 16.14 -9.17
N GLY A 720 20.09 15.64 -8.11
CA GLY A 720 19.64 14.24 -8.03
C GLY A 720 18.67 13.85 -9.15
N ALA A 721 17.73 14.73 -9.52
CA ALA A 721 16.79 14.49 -10.61
C ALA A 721 17.47 14.48 -11.98
N ARG A 722 18.43 15.40 -12.20
CA ARG A 722 19.25 15.41 -13.43
C ARG A 722 20.07 14.13 -13.60
N ILE A 723 20.67 13.61 -12.50
CA ILE A 723 21.39 12.32 -12.49
C ILE A 723 20.44 11.16 -12.78
N LEU A 724 19.27 11.16 -12.11
CA LEU A 724 18.27 10.10 -12.24
C LEU A 724 17.72 10.02 -13.67
N ALA A 725 17.46 11.17 -14.31
CA ALA A 725 16.98 11.25 -15.68
C ALA A 725 17.91 10.53 -16.70
N VAL A 726 19.24 10.68 -16.54
CA VAL A 726 20.22 9.98 -17.39
C VAL A 726 20.19 8.48 -17.14
N ALA A 727 20.15 8.07 -15.85
CA ALA A 727 20.17 6.67 -15.46
C ALA A 727 18.90 5.93 -15.91
N ASP A 728 17.72 6.55 -15.73
CA ASP A 728 16.44 6.00 -16.12
C ASP A 728 16.35 5.82 -17.64
N VAL A 729 16.64 6.88 -18.41
CA VAL A 729 16.57 6.79 -19.87
C VAL A 729 17.58 5.77 -20.41
N TYR A 730 18.77 5.68 -19.83
CA TYR A 730 19.75 4.67 -20.25
C TYR A 730 19.25 3.24 -20.00
N ASP A 731 18.69 2.94 -18.83
CA ASP A 731 18.09 1.63 -18.54
C ASP A 731 16.92 1.36 -19.50
N ALA A 732 16.08 2.37 -19.73
CA ALA A 732 14.98 2.28 -20.69
C ALA A 732 15.42 1.99 -22.13
N LEU A 733 16.56 2.51 -22.56
CA LEU A 733 17.12 2.27 -23.92
C LEU A 733 17.77 0.89 -24.03
N SER A 734 18.48 0.44 -23.01
CA SER A 734 19.25 -0.80 -23.00
C SER A 734 18.42 -2.05 -22.65
N SER A 735 17.27 -1.89 -22.02
CA SER A 735 16.36 -2.99 -21.65
C SER A 735 15.38 -3.34 -22.78
N GLU A 736 14.94 -4.62 -22.84
CA GLU A 736 13.89 -5.06 -23.75
C GLU A 736 12.53 -4.45 -23.36
N ARG A 737 11.76 -4.02 -24.36
CA ARG A 737 10.40 -3.48 -24.19
C ARG A 737 9.43 -4.08 -25.20
N PRO A 738 8.07 -4.04 -24.97
CA PRO A 738 7.07 -4.72 -25.80
C PRO A 738 7.15 -4.40 -27.30
N TYR A 739 7.62 -3.19 -27.62
CA TYR A 739 7.66 -2.63 -28.96
C TYR A 739 9.09 -2.47 -29.51
N ARG A 740 10.14 -2.88 -28.74
CA ARG A 740 11.52 -2.69 -29.17
C ARG A 740 12.49 -3.58 -28.39
N PRO A 741 13.42 -4.31 -29.06
CA PRO A 741 14.56 -4.95 -28.40
C PRO A 741 15.45 -3.89 -27.74
N GLY A 742 16.17 -4.28 -26.67
CA GLY A 742 17.16 -3.41 -26.03
C GLY A 742 18.23 -2.96 -27.03
N MET A 743 18.60 -1.69 -26.97
CA MET A 743 19.70 -1.15 -27.80
C MET A 743 21.05 -1.69 -27.31
N ALA A 744 21.98 -1.87 -28.26
CA ALA A 744 23.35 -2.12 -27.89
C ALA A 744 23.93 -0.95 -27.06
N ARG A 745 24.84 -1.27 -26.15
CA ARG A 745 25.41 -0.31 -25.20
C ARG A 745 25.95 0.96 -25.85
N GLU A 746 26.70 0.81 -26.95
CA GLU A 746 27.25 1.93 -27.71
C GLU A 746 26.18 2.83 -28.31
N GLN A 747 25.12 2.24 -28.86
CA GLN A 747 24.00 2.97 -29.44
C GLN A 747 23.24 3.77 -28.36
N ALA A 748 22.98 3.17 -27.20
CA ALA A 748 22.32 3.86 -26.09
C ALA A 748 23.20 5.03 -25.56
N LEU A 749 24.52 4.85 -25.49
CA LEU A 749 25.47 5.91 -25.17
C LEU A 749 25.43 7.07 -26.14
N ASP A 750 25.37 6.79 -27.45
CA ASP A 750 25.33 7.84 -28.48
C ASP A 750 24.03 8.64 -28.42
N VAL A 751 22.89 7.98 -28.16
CA VAL A 751 21.60 8.67 -27.93
C VAL A 751 21.67 9.61 -26.73
N ILE A 752 22.26 9.18 -25.61
CA ILE A 752 22.43 10.05 -24.42
C ILE A 752 23.33 11.24 -24.71
N ARG A 753 24.44 11.04 -25.46
CA ARG A 753 25.35 12.12 -25.85
C ARG A 753 24.70 13.13 -26.77
N GLU A 754 23.94 12.68 -27.77
CA GLU A 754 23.25 13.55 -28.72
C GLU A 754 22.23 14.46 -28.02
N LYS A 755 21.66 13.97 -26.91
CA LYS A 755 20.67 14.71 -26.12
C LYS A 755 21.28 15.58 -25.00
N ALA A 756 22.60 15.64 -24.88
CA ALA A 756 23.28 16.54 -23.94
C ALA A 756 22.96 18.01 -24.28
N GLY A 757 22.70 18.82 -23.27
CA GLY A 757 22.28 20.22 -23.39
C GLY A 757 20.81 20.43 -23.77
N SER A 758 20.10 19.38 -24.23
CA SER A 758 18.68 19.44 -24.51
C SER A 758 17.85 18.70 -23.45
N HIS A 759 17.96 17.39 -23.38
CA HIS A 759 17.25 16.58 -22.39
C HIS A 759 18.07 16.43 -21.11
N PHE A 760 19.40 16.28 -21.24
CA PHE A 760 20.31 15.96 -20.14
C PHE A 760 21.30 17.06 -19.88
N ASP A 761 21.70 17.21 -18.62
CA ASP A 761 22.78 18.08 -18.23
C ASP A 761 24.11 17.57 -18.82
N PRO A 762 24.86 18.41 -19.58
CA PRO A 762 26.12 18.01 -20.19
C PRO A 762 27.15 17.47 -19.18
N LEU A 763 27.28 18.07 -17.98
CA LEU A 763 28.18 17.63 -16.94
C LEU A 763 27.84 16.22 -16.45
N ILE A 764 26.57 15.90 -16.32
CA ILE A 764 26.11 14.57 -15.89
C ILE A 764 26.35 13.54 -17.00
N VAL A 765 26.15 13.92 -18.26
CA VAL A 765 26.46 13.05 -19.40
C VAL A 765 27.96 12.73 -19.46
N GLU A 766 28.86 13.70 -19.17
CA GLU A 766 30.30 13.44 -19.08
C GLU A 766 30.63 12.45 -17.98
N ALA A 767 30.09 12.65 -16.76
CA ALA A 767 30.26 11.75 -15.64
C ALA A 767 29.72 10.33 -15.95
N PHE A 768 28.56 10.24 -16.58
CA PHE A 768 27.98 8.97 -17.03
C PHE A 768 28.90 8.24 -18.03
N VAL A 769 29.44 8.96 -19.02
CA VAL A 769 30.38 8.37 -19.99
C VAL A 769 31.66 7.87 -19.31
N GLU A 770 32.14 8.55 -18.28
CA GLU A 770 33.27 8.09 -17.47
C GLU A 770 32.95 6.77 -16.74
N VAL A 771 31.79 6.68 -16.11
CA VAL A 771 31.30 5.43 -15.48
C VAL A 771 31.28 4.29 -16.48
N MET A 772 30.72 4.54 -17.67
CA MET A 772 30.60 3.52 -18.70
C MET A 772 31.95 3.09 -19.29
N LYS A 773 32.95 3.98 -19.34
CA LYS A 773 34.29 3.60 -19.74
C LYS A 773 34.97 2.71 -18.72
N LYS A 774 34.85 3.02 -17.42
CA LYS A 774 35.42 2.21 -16.33
C LYS A 774 34.85 0.79 -16.28
N GLU A 775 33.59 0.61 -16.58
CA GLU A 775 32.94 -0.72 -16.65
C GLU A 775 33.37 -1.57 -17.86
N ARG A 776 33.99 -0.98 -18.86
CA ARG A 776 34.57 -1.70 -20.02
C ARG A 776 35.93 -2.32 -19.72
N VAL A 777 36.62 -1.78 -18.70
CA VAL A 777 37.99 -2.16 -18.35
C VAL A 777 38.04 -3.14 -17.18
N ALA A 778 36.90 -3.25 -16.40
CA ALA A 778 36.73 -4.21 -15.34
C ALA A 778 36.01 -5.47 -15.86
#